data_ca41c798ed187291a3047afc9a0c8dfc
#
_entry.id   ca41c798ed187291a3047afc9a0c8dfc
#
_cell.length_a   1.000
_cell.length_b   1.000
_cell.length_c   1.000
_cell.angle_alpha   90.00
_cell.angle_beta   90.00
_cell.angle_gamma   90.00
#
_symmetry.space_group_name_H-M   'P 1'
#
loop_
_entity.id
_entity.type
_entity.pdbx_description
1 polymer ?
#
loop_
_entity_poly.entity_id
_entity_poly.type
_entity_poly.pdbx_seq_one_letter_code
_entity_poly.pdbx_strand_id
1 'polypeptide(L)'
;MLLFFCLTAMAVSAGNYEVSSPNGKVKVTVTTDAAVQWSVDYDGRQVLLPSTIDIRLMQGKKTIGLGTVGKVARLSVNSSFKNPFYKRMTVNDAYGQLLLYTTQKFTIEVRAYNDGAAYRLISKEKKATLVSDETVEFRFADDYPAFIPYVNDNRGGERYCYSFESYYDEVPLSKMYSDSLAITPLAVCLPDGLKAIVMDAGVENYPGMFLKKGPQHSLKAEFAPYPLAQEVGGFDQLNLVPTKRADFIAKLDGGLDFPWRAIVITEKDADILNSDMAQRLAPACRITDLSWIQPGKVAWDWWNNCNVTGVDFKSGMNTDTYLYYIDFAAKNKIEYIIIDEGWSGKESLMEDLSPDIDLPRLIAYGQEKGVGIILWSSWRNLIGNHPERGAVVTEAVMKHYAEMGIKGFKVDFFDRDDQQVIASAYQLAACAARYHLYLDFHGLKPFGIQRAYPNIFNFEGVKGLENSKWEPRVDDGPLHNQPRYDVTAPYLRMLAGPMDYTPGAMMNAMKDNFFGNNDHPMSQGTRVHQMAMYTTFEAPLQMLADSPTKYMQNQECTDFIAQIPTTFDETVALDGQLGEYTVIARRKGTTWYVAAMTDWTSRDLTLDLSFLGEDNYTADIFADGVNAQKGATDYKHTKQMVSGRDQLQVHLSSGGGWTGIFRKQ
;
A
#
# COMPACT_ATOMS: atom_id res chain seq x y z
N MET A 1 -8.46 -3.32 32.07
CA MET A 1 -7.93 -2.04 31.53
C MET A 1 -7.75 -1.06 32.65
N LEU A 2 -6.57 -1.01 33.27
CA LEU A 2 -6.27 -0.03 34.34
C LEU A 2 -5.57 1.17 33.67
N LEU A 3 -6.28 2.28 33.54
CA LEU A 3 -5.69 3.57 33.22
C LEU A 3 -5.10 4.19 34.49
N PHE A 4 -3.78 4.32 34.55
CA PHE A 4 -3.13 5.19 35.51
C PHE A 4 -3.13 6.63 35.00
N PHE A 5 -3.97 7.48 35.59
CA PHE A 5 -3.94 8.93 35.35
C PHE A 5 -2.95 9.59 36.31
N CYS A 6 -1.84 10.09 35.81
CA CYS A 6 -1.02 11.05 36.55
C CYS A 6 -1.23 12.43 35.94
N LEU A 7 -2.11 13.25 36.52
CA LEU A 7 -2.37 14.63 36.10
C LEU A 7 -1.46 15.58 36.90
N THR A 8 -0.39 16.06 36.28
CA THR A 8 0.34 17.23 36.79
C THR A 8 -0.03 18.45 35.95
N ALA A 9 -0.76 19.40 36.54
CA ALA A 9 -1.02 20.72 35.92
C ALA A 9 0.10 21.67 36.31
N MET A 10 0.87 22.14 35.31
CA MET A 10 1.83 23.25 35.47
C MET A 10 1.41 24.41 34.56
N ALA A 11 1.54 25.65 35.04
CA ALA A 11 1.43 26.85 34.22
C ALA A 11 2.65 26.95 33.29
N VAL A 12 2.44 27.18 32.00
CA VAL A 12 3.48 27.01 30.99
C VAL A 12 3.71 28.30 30.21
N SER A 13 4.95 28.80 30.31
CA SER A 13 5.62 29.70 29.35
C SER A 13 6.32 28.86 28.28
N ALA A 14 6.91 29.49 27.23
CA ALA A 14 7.76 28.87 26.23
C ALA A 14 8.57 27.67 26.80
N GLY A 15 8.47 26.48 26.20
CA GLY A 15 8.99 25.28 26.82
C GLY A 15 9.29 24.14 25.87
N ASN A 16 10.15 23.26 26.38
CA ASN A 16 10.45 21.98 25.75
C ASN A 16 9.60 20.88 26.38
N TYR A 17 8.90 20.11 25.57
CA TYR A 17 8.04 19.03 25.98
C TYR A 17 8.55 17.71 25.39
N GLU A 18 8.83 16.74 26.25
CA GLU A 18 9.41 15.47 25.83
C GLU A 18 8.47 14.31 26.09
N VAL A 19 8.56 13.31 25.19
CA VAL A 19 7.94 11.98 25.34
C VAL A 19 8.87 10.93 24.76
N SER A 20 8.93 9.76 25.42
CA SER A 20 9.75 8.64 24.97
C SER A 20 8.90 7.41 24.70
N SER A 21 9.40 6.54 23.80
CA SER A 21 8.87 5.22 23.53
C SER A 21 8.92 4.31 24.76
N PRO A 22 8.15 3.21 24.81
CA PRO A 22 8.18 2.25 25.91
C PRO A 22 9.56 1.66 26.21
N ASN A 23 10.40 1.44 25.19
CA ASN A 23 11.79 0.96 25.37
C ASN A 23 12.81 2.08 25.62
N GLY A 24 12.38 3.34 25.58
CA GLY A 24 13.22 4.51 25.82
C GLY A 24 14.13 4.92 24.66
N LYS A 25 14.19 4.18 23.55
CA LYS A 25 15.09 4.47 22.43
C LYS A 25 14.63 5.66 21.59
N VAL A 26 13.32 5.78 21.31
CA VAL A 26 12.77 6.93 20.58
C VAL A 26 12.39 8.02 21.56
N LYS A 27 12.93 9.21 21.39
CA LYS A 27 12.61 10.40 22.16
C LYS A 27 12.14 11.51 21.21
N VAL A 28 10.97 12.06 21.48
CA VAL A 28 10.43 13.20 20.73
C VAL A 28 10.42 14.42 21.63
N THR A 29 10.95 15.52 21.13
CA THR A 29 10.92 16.82 21.80
C THR A 29 10.08 17.79 20.96
N VAL A 30 9.12 18.46 21.59
CA VAL A 30 8.37 19.59 20.99
C VAL A 30 8.77 20.87 21.66
N THR A 31 9.24 21.83 20.86
CA THR A 31 9.58 23.19 21.32
C THR A 31 8.50 24.17 20.85
N THR A 32 8.23 25.23 21.65
CA THR A 32 7.13 26.19 21.37
C THR A 32 7.56 27.64 21.58
N ASP A 33 8.84 27.95 21.40
CA ASP A 33 9.38 29.30 21.64
C ASP A 33 8.96 30.31 20.55
N ALA A 34 9.66 30.31 19.41
CA ALA A 34 9.36 31.19 18.27
C ALA A 34 8.34 30.56 17.29
N ALA A 35 8.35 29.25 17.19
CA ALA A 35 7.45 28.42 16.40
C ALA A 35 7.26 27.06 17.09
N VAL A 36 6.20 26.35 16.75
CA VAL A 36 6.07 24.95 17.15
C VAL A 36 6.98 24.11 16.28
N GLN A 37 7.92 23.41 16.90
CA GLN A 37 8.82 22.49 16.21
C GLN A 37 8.89 21.16 16.93
N TRP A 38 9.10 20.10 16.20
CA TRP A 38 9.37 18.78 16.76
C TRP A 38 10.73 18.27 16.30
N SER A 39 11.39 17.52 17.14
CA SER A 39 12.63 16.80 16.82
C SER A 39 12.56 15.39 17.34
N VAL A 40 13.32 14.48 16.75
CA VAL A 40 13.32 13.05 17.08
C VAL A 40 14.75 12.57 17.25
N ASP A 41 15.01 11.94 18.40
CA ASP A 41 16.24 11.21 18.69
C ASP A 41 15.95 9.71 18.76
N TYR A 42 16.90 8.90 18.31
CA TYR A 42 16.88 7.45 18.43
C TYR A 42 18.16 6.95 19.07
N ASP A 43 18.04 6.36 20.26
CA ASP A 43 19.17 5.84 21.04
C ASP A 43 20.32 6.87 21.20
N GLY A 44 19.94 8.13 21.51
CA GLY A 44 20.85 9.26 21.67
C GLY A 44 21.39 9.88 20.37
N ARG A 45 21.04 9.34 19.20
CA ARG A 45 21.40 9.90 17.87
C ARG A 45 20.25 10.76 17.35
N GLN A 46 20.55 11.96 16.89
CA GLN A 46 19.54 12.84 16.30
C GLN A 46 19.13 12.37 14.91
N VAL A 47 17.83 12.05 14.75
CA VAL A 47 17.22 11.61 13.49
C VAL A 47 16.61 12.81 12.76
N LEU A 48 15.77 13.59 13.46
CA LEU A 48 15.22 14.85 12.94
C LEU A 48 15.69 16.03 13.78
N LEU A 49 16.22 17.03 13.11
CA LEU A 49 16.43 18.37 13.66
C LEU A 49 15.09 19.05 13.98
N PRO A 50 15.03 20.12 14.79
CA PRO A 50 13.81 20.88 15.01
C PRO A 50 13.14 21.25 13.67
N SER A 51 11.98 20.65 13.43
CA SER A 51 11.20 20.69 12.20
C SER A 51 9.85 21.35 12.47
N THR A 52 9.46 22.31 11.65
CA THR A 52 8.32 23.20 11.90
C THR A 52 6.98 22.50 11.72
N ILE A 53 6.07 22.76 12.65
CA ILE A 53 4.65 22.39 12.60
C ILE A 53 3.81 23.65 12.67
N ASP A 54 2.97 23.92 11.68
CA ASP A 54 2.00 25.00 11.74
C ASP A 54 0.73 24.67 10.92
N ILE A 55 -0.36 25.36 11.22
CA ILE A 55 -1.60 25.26 10.46
C ILE A 55 -2.35 26.58 10.52
N ARG A 56 -3.01 26.94 9.44
CA ARG A 56 -3.88 28.14 9.36
C ARG A 56 -5.27 27.76 8.91
N LEU A 57 -6.23 28.03 9.79
CA LEU A 57 -7.65 27.95 9.47
C LEU A 57 -8.22 29.34 9.21
N MET A 58 -9.08 29.43 8.23
CA MET A 58 -9.84 30.64 7.90
C MET A 58 -11.31 30.47 8.28
N GLN A 59 -11.82 31.37 9.10
CA GLN A 59 -13.25 31.47 9.47
C GLN A 59 -13.77 32.83 9.04
N GLY A 60 -14.29 32.92 7.83
CA GLY A 60 -14.56 34.18 7.18
C GLY A 60 -13.25 34.97 6.99
N LYS A 61 -13.15 36.16 7.60
CA LYS A 61 -11.94 37.01 7.57
C LYS A 61 -10.95 36.72 8.71
N LYS A 62 -11.30 35.82 9.65
CA LYS A 62 -10.46 35.52 10.82
C LYS A 62 -9.53 34.36 10.52
N THR A 63 -8.23 34.57 10.76
CA THR A 63 -7.20 33.50 10.75
C THR A 63 -7.07 32.93 12.14
N ILE A 64 -7.01 31.59 12.24
CA ILE A 64 -6.81 30.82 13.47
C ILE A 64 -5.59 29.93 13.24
N GLY A 65 -4.52 30.14 14.01
CA GLY A 65 -3.33 29.29 14.03
C GLY A 65 -3.33 28.41 15.28
N LEU A 66 -2.20 27.72 15.55
CA LEU A 66 -2.08 26.80 16.68
C LEU A 66 -2.24 27.50 18.04
N GLY A 67 -1.79 28.73 18.16
CA GLY A 67 -1.79 29.46 19.45
C GLY A 67 -0.69 28.94 20.41
N THR A 68 -0.74 29.37 21.67
CA THR A 68 0.22 29.01 22.71
C THR A 68 -0.26 27.78 23.49
N VAL A 69 0.68 26.96 23.98
CA VAL A 69 0.37 25.80 24.83
C VAL A 69 -0.07 26.27 26.22
N GLY A 70 -1.27 25.86 26.65
CA GLY A 70 -1.85 26.21 27.95
C GLY A 70 -1.90 25.05 28.94
N LYS A 71 -1.94 23.81 28.46
CA LYS A 71 -1.99 22.60 29.28
C LYS A 71 -1.26 21.46 28.59
N VAL A 72 -0.66 20.59 29.40
CA VAL A 72 0.10 19.40 28.93
C VAL A 72 -0.42 18.16 29.64
N ALA A 73 -0.54 17.04 28.88
CA ALA A 73 -0.75 15.73 29.47
C ALA A 73 0.23 14.72 28.85
N ARG A 74 0.65 13.75 29.64
CA ARG A 74 1.47 12.62 29.22
C ARG A 74 0.78 11.33 29.63
N LEU A 75 0.82 10.36 28.73
CA LEU A 75 0.21 9.05 28.92
C LEU A 75 1.19 7.97 28.44
N SER A 76 1.11 6.79 28.99
CA SER A 76 1.72 5.58 28.42
C SER A 76 0.60 4.64 28.04
N VAL A 77 0.58 4.23 26.78
CA VAL A 77 -0.43 3.32 26.23
C VAL A 77 0.23 1.98 25.95
N ASN A 78 -0.42 0.92 26.38
CA ASN A 78 -0.05 -0.46 26.05
C ASN A 78 -1.34 -1.23 25.74
N SER A 79 -1.62 -1.38 24.48
CA SER A 79 -2.82 -2.02 23.98
C SER A 79 -2.52 -2.88 22.75
N SER A 80 -3.52 -3.61 22.29
CA SER A 80 -3.47 -4.35 21.03
C SER A 80 -4.86 -4.41 20.43
N PHE A 81 -4.92 -4.68 19.12
CA PHE A 81 -6.17 -4.90 18.41
C PHE A 81 -6.04 -6.06 17.41
N LYS A 82 -7.18 -6.66 17.06
CA LYS A 82 -7.26 -7.71 16.04
C LYS A 82 -7.39 -7.09 14.66
N ASN A 83 -6.66 -7.67 13.70
CA ASN A 83 -6.80 -7.36 12.28
C ASN A 83 -6.66 -8.63 11.43
N PRO A 84 -7.77 -9.36 11.20
CA PRO A 84 -7.73 -10.67 10.54
C PRO A 84 -7.40 -10.61 9.03
N PHE A 85 -7.44 -9.43 8.44
CA PHE A 85 -7.20 -9.21 6.99
C PHE A 85 -5.86 -8.53 6.72
N TYR A 86 -4.88 -8.80 7.57
CA TYR A 86 -3.56 -8.16 7.54
C TYR A 86 -2.44 -9.21 7.56
N LYS A 87 -1.21 -8.74 7.53
CA LYS A 87 0.00 -9.58 7.64
C LYS A 87 0.18 -10.22 9.02
N ARG A 88 -0.63 -9.83 10.01
CA ARG A 88 -0.68 -10.43 11.36
C ARG A 88 -2.03 -10.24 12.01
N MET A 89 -2.49 -11.27 12.72
CA MET A 89 -3.79 -11.31 13.39
C MET A 89 -3.91 -10.30 14.55
N THR A 90 -2.81 -10.00 15.22
CA THR A 90 -2.80 -9.11 16.38
C THR A 90 -1.72 -8.05 16.19
N VAL A 91 -2.11 -6.80 16.24
CA VAL A 91 -1.22 -5.64 16.19
C VAL A 91 -1.05 -5.07 17.58
N ASN A 92 0.19 -4.98 18.05
CA ASN A 92 0.54 -4.33 19.32
C ASN A 92 0.59 -2.82 19.12
N ASP A 93 -0.09 -2.07 20.00
CA ASP A 93 -0.17 -0.60 19.96
C ASP A 93 0.30 -0.04 21.30
N ALA A 94 1.63 0.04 21.45
CA ALA A 94 2.29 0.50 22.66
C ALA A 94 3.14 1.74 22.35
N TYR A 95 2.88 2.86 23.06
CA TYR A 95 3.57 4.14 22.84
C TYR A 95 3.53 5.06 24.05
N GLY A 96 4.48 5.98 24.11
CA GLY A 96 4.38 7.17 24.94
C GLY A 96 3.58 8.25 24.20
N GLN A 97 2.66 8.91 24.89
CA GLN A 97 1.81 9.97 24.31
C GLN A 97 2.02 11.31 25.01
N LEU A 98 2.15 12.35 24.24
CA LEU A 98 2.19 13.75 24.70
C LEU A 98 1.01 14.50 24.06
N LEU A 99 0.22 15.18 24.88
CA LEU A 99 -0.88 16.04 24.45
C LEU A 99 -0.61 17.48 24.89
N LEU A 100 -0.46 18.38 23.92
CA LEU A 100 -0.29 19.82 24.15
C LEU A 100 -1.58 20.54 23.76
N TYR A 101 -2.34 21.00 24.73
CA TYR A 101 -3.58 21.74 24.53
C TYR A 101 -3.28 23.23 24.35
N THR A 102 -3.74 23.82 23.24
CA THR A 102 -3.45 25.21 22.92
C THR A 102 -4.61 26.14 23.22
N THR A 103 -4.32 27.44 23.30
CA THR A 103 -5.30 28.51 23.52
C THR A 103 -6.27 28.71 22.36
N GLN A 104 -5.94 28.24 21.16
CA GLN A 104 -6.78 28.33 19.96
C GLN A 104 -7.57 27.04 19.66
N LYS A 105 -7.85 26.23 20.71
CA LYS A 105 -8.62 24.98 20.63
C LYS A 105 -7.97 23.87 19.78
N PHE A 106 -6.68 23.95 19.55
CA PHE A 106 -5.94 22.84 19.01
C PHE A 106 -5.39 21.94 20.12
N THR A 107 -5.20 20.67 19.79
CA THR A 107 -4.36 19.75 20.54
C THR A 107 -3.29 19.26 19.58
N ILE A 108 -2.02 19.36 19.96
CA ILE A 108 -0.93 18.69 19.28
C ILE A 108 -0.76 17.35 19.98
N GLU A 109 -1.08 16.26 19.30
CA GLU A 109 -0.89 14.90 19.80
C GLU A 109 0.39 14.34 19.21
N VAL A 110 1.29 13.87 20.07
CA VAL A 110 2.55 13.22 19.68
C VAL A 110 2.61 11.83 20.27
N ARG A 111 3.04 10.86 19.47
CA ARG A 111 3.25 9.47 19.89
C ARG A 111 4.68 9.05 19.58
N ALA A 112 5.35 8.44 20.58
CA ALA A 112 6.66 7.82 20.45
C ALA A 112 6.50 6.29 20.56
N TYR A 113 6.72 5.58 19.46
CA TYR A 113 6.73 4.13 19.34
C TYR A 113 8.16 3.60 19.40
N ASN A 114 8.34 2.30 19.63
CA ASN A 114 9.67 1.69 19.63
C ASN A 114 10.38 1.74 18.26
N ASP A 115 9.60 1.84 17.19
CA ASP A 115 10.04 1.86 15.79
C ASP A 115 9.74 3.19 15.08
N GLY A 116 9.55 4.31 15.84
CA GLY A 116 9.33 5.61 15.23
C GLY A 116 8.48 6.56 16.04
N ALA A 117 8.10 7.66 15.42
CA ALA A 117 7.33 8.73 16.04
C ALA A 117 6.27 9.27 15.07
N ALA A 118 5.21 9.83 15.62
CA ALA A 118 4.19 10.51 14.84
C ALA A 118 3.59 11.68 15.61
N TYR A 119 3.14 12.70 14.88
CA TYR A 119 2.27 13.73 15.44
C TYR A 119 1.05 13.95 14.56
N ARG A 120 -0.01 14.48 15.17
CA ARG A 120 -1.15 15.06 14.47
C ARG A 120 -1.67 16.29 15.19
N LEU A 121 -2.42 17.09 14.45
CA LEU A 121 -3.18 18.19 14.98
C LEU A 121 -4.65 17.78 15.18
N ILE A 122 -5.27 18.22 16.25
CA ILE A 122 -6.69 18.01 16.50
C ILE A 122 -7.32 19.37 16.71
N SER A 123 -8.20 19.77 15.80
CA SER A 123 -9.00 20.98 15.97
C SER A 123 -10.35 20.66 16.63
N LYS A 124 -10.71 21.42 17.66
CA LYS A 124 -12.02 21.36 18.31
C LYS A 124 -12.88 22.57 17.95
N GLU A 125 -12.60 23.22 16.83
CA GLU A 125 -13.45 24.30 16.30
C GLU A 125 -14.84 23.72 15.97
N LYS A 126 -15.90 24.48 16.27
CA LYS A 126 -17.29 24.02 16.06
C LYS A 126 -17.94 24.59 14.81
N LYS A 127 -17.32 25.59 14.21
CA LYS A 127 -17.86 26.29 13.04
C LYS A 127 -17.10 25.84 11.80
N ALA A 128 -17.75 25.96 10.65
CA ALA A 128 -17.13 25.74 9.37
C ALA A 128 -15.88 26.62 9.20
N THR A 129 -14.81 26.01 8.71
CA THR A 129 -13.51 26.64 8.46
C THR A 129 -12.93 26.15 7.15
N LEU A 130 -12.01 26.92 6.58
CA LEU A 130 -11.14 26.50 5.48
C LEU A 130 -9.73 26.31 6.01
N VAL A 131 -9.05 25.28 5.59
CA VAL A 131 -7.62 25.11 5.84
C VAL A 131 -6.88 25.84 4.73
N SER A 132 -6.31 27.02 5.03
CA SER A 132 -5.58 27.80 4.04
C SER A 132 -4.14 27.36 3.86
N ASP A 133 -3.51 26.78 4.91
CA ASP A 133 -2.13 26.32 4.86
C ASP A 133 -1.86 25.32 5.99
N GLU A 134 -1.00 24.33 5.74
CA GLU A 134 -0.40 23.44 6.74
C GLU A 134 1.10 23.36 6.46
N THR A 135 1.91 23.66 7.46
CA THR A 135 3.37 23.51 7.40
C THR A 135 3.79 22.22 8.08
N VAL A 136 4.39 21.32 7.30
CA VAL A 136 4.99 20.06 7.76
C VAL A 136 6.42 20.01 7.23
N GLU A 137 7.38 19.86 8.14
CA GLU A 137 8.79 19.82 7.80
C GLU A 137 9.46 18.60 8.44
N PHE A 138 10.45 18.03 7.71
CA PHE A 138 11.33 16.98 8.19
C PHE A 138 12.78 17.42 7.85
N ARG A 139 13.54 17.87 8.85
CA ARG A 139 14.91 18.38 8.67
C ARG A 139 15.91 17.34 9.11
N PHE A 140 16.89 17.09 8.26
CA PHE A 140 17.99 16.18 8.53
C PHE A 140 19.29 16.97 8.74
N ALA A 141 20.25 16.35 9.47
CA ALA A 141 21.47 17.03 9.87
C ALA A 141 22.46 17.20 8.71
N ASP A 142 22.41 16.32 7.72
CA ASP A 142 23.36 16.28 6.61
C ASP A 142 22.69 15.85 5.30
N ASP A 143 23.44 15.85 4.21
CA ASP A 143 23.01 15.46 2.86
C ASP A 143 22.96 13.93 2.69
N TYR A 144 22.03 13.30 3.35
CA TYR A 144 21.88 11.85 3.34
C TYR A 144 21.29 11.33 2.02
N PRO A 145 21.68 10.12 1.56
CA PRO A 145 20.99 9.41 0.49
C PRO A 145 19.51 9.16 0.84
N ALA A 146 18.64 9.27 -0.15
CA ALA A 146 17.22 9.06 0.03
C ALA A 146 16.63 8.28 -1.15
N PHE A 147 15.65 7.43 -0.87
CA PHE A 147 14.81 6.74 -1.86
C PHE A 147 13.58 7.59 -2.13
N ILE A 148 13.55 8.26 -3.28
CA ILE A 148 12.56 9.30 -3.61
C ILE A 148 11.61 8.82 -4.71
N PRO A 149 10.32 8.60 -4.41
CA PRO A 149 9.30 8.21 -5.39
C PRO A 149 8.68 9.46 -6.02
N TYR A 150 9.26 9.94 -7.14
CA TYR A 150 8.78 11.14 -7.81
C TYR A 150 7.44 10.95 -8.51
N VAL A 151 6.64 12.02 -8.50
CA VAL A 151 5.53 12.19 -9.43
C VAL A 151 6.11 12.51 -10.81
N ASN A 152 5.89 11.64 -11.80
CA ASN A 152 6.56 11.71 -13.11
C ASN A 152 5.63 11.67 -14.31
N ASP A 153 4.35 11.38 -14.15
CA ASP A 153 3.36 11.30 -15.23
C ASP A 153 2.02 11.91 -14.76
N ASN A 154 1.88 13.21 -14.94
CA ASN A 154 0.68 13.94 -14.51
C ASN A 154 -0.47 13.76 -15.51
N ARG A 155 -1.59 13.19 -15.05
CA ARG A 155 -2.80 13.00 -15.86
C ARG A 155 -3.39 14.35 -16.28
N GLY A 156 -3.59 14.53 -17.59
CA GLY A 156 -4.10 15.78 -18.14
C GLY A 156 -3.20 17.01 -17.92
N GLY A 157 -1.93 16.83 -17.56
CA GLY A 157 -0.98 17.92 -17.26
C GLY A 157 -1.25 18.63 -15.93
N GLU A 158 -2.12 18.12 -15.07
CA GLU A 158 -2.46 18.69 -13.77
C GLU A 158 -1.48 18.19 -12.70
N ARG A 159 -0.87 19.12 -11.93
CA ARG A 159 0.26 18.86 -11.02
C ARG A 159 -0.01 17.76 -9.99
N TYR A 160 -1.23 17.63 -9.50
CA TYR A 160 -1.61 16.70 -8.43
C TYR A 160 -2.42 15.49 -8.93
N CYS A 161 -2.58 15.35 -10.24
CA CYS A 161 -3.18 14.18 -10.85
C CYS A 161 -2.10 13.19 -11.25
N TYR A 162 -2.01 12.05 -10.55
CA TYR A 162 -0.98 11.04 -10.74
C TYR A 162 -1.44 9.68 -10.22
N SER A 163 -1.09 8.60 -10.91
CA SER A 163 -1.48 7.23 -10.54
C SER A 163 -0.78 6.66 -9.29
N PHE A 164 0.17 7.38 -8.70
CA PHE A 164 1.01 6.94 -7.56
C PHE A 164 1.91 5.73 -7.87
N GLU A 165 2.15 5.44 -9.14
CA GLU A 165 3.02 4.37 -9.63
C GLU A 165 4.44 4.88 -9.87
N SER A 166 5.21 5.07 -8.81
CA SER A 166 6.56 5.61 -8.89
C SER A 166 7.63 4.55 -8.68
N TYR A 167 8.69 4.58 -9.49
CA TYR A 167 9.99 4.04 -9.09
C TYR A 167 10.61 4.88 -7.99
N TYR A 168 11.64 4.37 -7.34
CA TYR A 168 12.40 5.06 -6.29
C TYR A 168 13.77 5.46 -6.83
N ASP A 169 14.03 6.76 -6.94
CA ASP A 169 15.36 7.27 -7.25
C ASP A 169 16.19 7.33 -5.97
N GLU A 170 17.39 6.76 -6.00
CA GLU A 170 18.33 6.81 -4.90
C GLU A 170 19.32 7.94 -5.12
N VAL A 171 19.08 9.07 -4.46
CA VAL A 171 19.92 10.28 -4.59
C VAL A 171 20.07 10.99 -3.24
N PRO A 172 21.16 11.77 -3.02
CA PRO A 172 21.25 12.64 -1.86
C PRO A 172 20.10 13.66 -1.83
N LEU A 173 19.66 14.06 -0.63
CA LEU A 173 18.58 15.06 -0.43
C LEU A 173 18.83 16.36 -1.20
N SER A 174 20.11 16.80 -1.29
CA SER A 174 20.51 17.99 -2.07
C SER A 174 20.27 17.84 -3.56
N LYS A 175 20.15 16.62 -4.08
CA LYS A 175 19.91 16.30 -5.49
C LYS A 175 18.43 16.07 -5.82
N MET A 176 17.57 16.06 -4.83
CA MET A 176 16.12 16.03 -5.08
C MET A 176 15.73 17.18 -6.01
N TYR A 177 14.90 16.90 -7.01
CA TYR A 177 14.42 17.91 -7.94
C TYR A 177 13.58 18.96 -7.21
N SER A 178 13.89 20.27 -7.42
CA SER A 178 13.25 21.37 -6.71
C SER A 178 11.78 21.58 -7.07
N ASP A 179 11.41 21.26 -8.32
CA ASP A 179 10.08 21.53 -8.86
C ASP A 179 9.18 20.30 -8.92
N SER A 180 9.73 19.14 -8.50
CA SER A 180 9.01 17.87 -8.49
C SER A 180 8.39 17.59 -7.12
N LEU A 181 7.27 16.88 -7.15
CA LEU A 181 6.66 16.28 -5.98
C LEU A 181 7.14 14.83 -5.83
N ALA A 182 7.23 14.37 -4.60
CA ALA A 182 7.39 12.96 -4.26
C ALA A 182 6.20 12.48 -3.44
N ILE A 183 5.79 11.24 -3.65
CA ILE A 183 4.76 10.60 -2.83
C ILE A 183 5.39 10.03 -1.53
N THR A 184 4.55 9.62 -0.59
CA THR A 184 4.97 8.89 0.62
C THR A 184 4.61 7.40 0.49
N PRO A 185 5.36 6.47 1.15
CA PRO A 185 6.55 6.65 2.00
C PRO A 185 7.85 6.94 1.24
N LEU A 186 8.74 7.73 1.87
CA LEU A 186 10.06 8.12 1.37
C LEU A 186 11.10 7.82 2.45
N ALA A 187 12.18 7.11 2.10
CA ALA A 187 13.25 6.77 3.05
C ALA A 187 14.46 7.69 2.92
N VAL A 188 15.05 8.07 4.06
CA VAL A 188 16.33 8.74 4.18
C VAL A 188 17.30 7.82 4.92
N CYS A 189 18.46 7.57 4.34
CA CYS A 189 19.48 6.66 4.86
C CYS A 189 20.49 7.43 5.70
N LEU A 190 20.39 7.34 7.02
CA LEU A 190 21.31 7.97 7.97
C LEU A 190 22.58 7.13 8.17
N PRO A 191 23.62 7.66 8.82
CA PRO A 191 24.82 6.89 9.16
C PRO A 191 24.53 5.62 9.98
N ASP A 192 25.49 4.71 9.98
CA ASP A 192 25.47 3.45 10.74
C ASP A 192 24.25 2.53 10.44
N GLY A 193 23.75 2.58 9.21
CA GLY A 193 22.66 1.75 8.75
C GLY A 193 21.27 2.22 9.17
N LEU A 194 21.16 3.28 9.97
CA LEU A 194 19.87 3.80 10.42
C LEU A 194 19.04 4.32 9.24
N LYS A 195 17.77 3.95 9.19
CA LYS A 195 16.80 4.45 8.21
C LYS A 195 15.72 5.28 8.89
N ALA A 196 15.32 6.35 8.23
CA ALA A 196 14.21 7.21 8.63
C ALA A 196 13.21 7.29 7.48
N ILE A 197 12.00 6.75 7.65
CA ILE A 197 11.01 6.67 6.58
C ILE A 197 9.87 7.63 6.91
N VAL A 198 9.73 8.66 6.09
CA VAL A 198 8.68 9.68 6.21
C VAL A 198 7.40 9.18 5.56
N MET A 199 6.28 9.29 6.28
CA MET A 199 4.97 8.88 5.79
C MET A 199 3.82 9.68 6.44
N ASP A 200 2.66 9.64 5.81
CA ASP A 200 1.37 10.05 6.39
C ASP A 200 0.49 8.82 6.66
N ALA A 201 -0.46 8.94 7.56
CA ALA A 201 -1.43 7.89 7.87
C ALA A 201 -2.71 8.46 8.46
N GLY A 202 -3.79 7.67 8.39
CA GLY A 202 -5.09 8.07 8.92
C GLY A 202 -5.68 9.28 8.21
N VAL A 203 -5.47 9.37 6.89
CA VAL A 203 -5.99 10.47 6.08
C VAL A 203 -7.49 10.28 5.89
N GLU A 204 -8.28 11.19 6.42
CA GLU A 204 -9.74 11.21 6.31
C GLU A 204 -10.23 12.65 6.18
N ASN A 205 -11.08 12.91 5.20
CA ASN A 205 -11.64 14.25 4.91
C ASN A 205 -10.56 15.35 4.78
N TYR A 206 -9.40 14.97 4.27
CA TYR A 206 -8.22 15.80 4.09
C TYR A 206 -7.37 15.24 2.95
N PRO A 207 -6.55 16.03 2.23
CA PRO A 207 -5.69 15.51 1.18
C PRO A 207 -4.51 14.70 1.74
N GLY A 208 -4.00 13.77 0.92
CA GLY A 208 -2.73 13.09 1.14
C GLY A 208 -1.55 14.04 1.08
N MET A 209 -0.43 13.62 1.65
CA MET A 209 0.81 14.40 1.72
C MET A 209 1.73 14.07 0.55
N PHE A 210 2.05 15.07 -0.26
CA PHE A 210 3.23 15.07 -1.11
C PHE A 210 4.41 15.68 -0.37
N LEU A 211 5.62 15.31 -0.77
CA LEU A 211 6.86 15.88 -0.27
C LEU A 211 7.58 16.63 -1.39
N LYS A 212 8.19 17.75 -1.05
CA LYS A 212 9.07 18.51 -1.94
C LYS A 212 10.37 18.84 -1.24
N LYS A 213 11.39 19.16 -2.01
CA LYS A 213 12.66 19.64 -1.50
C LYS A 213 12.44 20.93 -0.69
N GLY A 214 12.92 20.91 0.55
CA GLY A 214 12.99 22.07 1.40
C GLY A 214 14.38 22.73 1.40
N PRO A 215 14.60 23.79 2.19
CA PRO A 215 15.90 24.40 2.34
C PRO A 215 16.89 23.46 3.05
N GLN A 216 18.16 23.59 2.73
CA GLN A 216 19.21 22.70 3.25
C GLN A 216 18.88 21.23 2.95
N HIS A 217 18.87 20.35 3.96
CA HIS A 217 18.58 18.92 3.87
C HIS A 217 17.20 18.62 4.47
N SER A 218 16.17 19.39 4.09
CA SER A 218 14.82 19.19 4.57
C SER A 218 13.84 18.76 3.48
N LEU A 219 12.82 18.01 3.89
CA LEU A 219 11.63 17.72 3.13
C LEU A 219 10.49 18.57 3.67
N LYS A 220 9.69 19.15 2.78
CA LYS A 220 8.47 19.90 3.12
C LYS A 220 7.25 19.24 2.49
N ALA A 221 6.14 19.24 3.24
CA ALA A 221 4.88 18.80 2.66
C ALA A 221 4.35 19.83 1.64
N GLU A 222 3.63 19.31 0.66
CA GLU A 222 2.73 20.03 -0.22
C GLU A 222 1.41 19.24 -0.30
N PHE A 223 0.29 19.95 -0.33
CA PHE A 223 -1.05 19.37 -0.35
C PHE A 223 -1.80 19.86 -1.57
N ALA A 224 -2.51 18.93 -2.24
CA ALA A 224 -3.38 19.30 -3.35
C ALA A 224 -4.48 20.27 -2.87
N PRO A 225 -4.58 21.49 -3.43
CA PRO A 225 -5.65 22.41 -3.08
C PRO A 225 -7.03 21.84 -3.49
N TYR A 226 -8.07 22.26 -2.78
CA TYR A 226 -9.44 21.78 -3.01
C TYR A 226 -9.91 22.03 -4.45
N PRO A 227 -10.45 21.03 -5.17
CA PRO A 227 -10.94 21.20 -6.55
C PRO A 227 -12.26 21.99 -6.56
N LEU A 228 -12.32 23.08 -7.35
CA LEU A 228 -13.51 23.92 -7.54
C LEU A 228 -14.27 23.59 -8.82
N ALA A 229 -13.57 23.12 -9.83
CA ALA A 229 -14.12 22.64 -11.09
C ALA A 229 -13.27 21.49 -11.61
N GLN A 230 -13.88 20.57 -12.35
CA GLN A 230 -13.22 19.40 -12.93
C GLN A 230 -13.98 18.96 -14.19
N GLU A 231 -13.26 18.32 -15.07
CA GLU A 231 -13.79 17.83 -16.35
C GLU A 231 -13.31 16.40 -16.61
N VAL A 232 -14.04 15.64 -17.41
CA VAL A 232 -13.61 14.34 -17.91
C VAL A 232 -12.37 14.54 -18.78
N GLY A 233 -11.34 13.74 -18.52
CA GLY A 233 -10.05 13.88 -19.21
C GLY A 233 -9.08 12.78 -18.79
N GLY A 234 -7.77 13.07 -18.87
CA GLY A 234 -6.72 12.14 -18.55
C GLY A 234 -6.56 11.03 -19.56
N PHE A 235 -6.04 9.88 -19.10
CA PHE A 235 -5.85 8.72 -19.96
C PHE A 235 -7.20 8.19 -20.45
N ASP A 236 -7.36 8.09 -21.74
CA ASP A 236 -8.57 7.56 -22.42
C ASP A 236 -9.92 8.10 -21.87
N GLN A 237 -9.94 9.35 -21.38
CA GLN A 237 -11.11 10.01 -20.79
C GLN A 237 -11.64 9.31 -19.52
N LEU A 238 -10.82 8.57 -18.80
CA LEU A 238 -11.23 7.78 -17.63
C LEU A 238 -11.11 8.54 -16.29
N ASN A 239 -10.47 9.71 -16.30
CA ASN A 239 -10.27 10.53 -15.11
C ASN A 239 -11.28 11.70 -15.00
N LEU A 240 -11.43 12.22 -13.78
CA LEU A 240 -11.93 13.55 -13.53
C LEU A 240 -10.77 14.47 -13.16
N VAL A 241 -10.35 15.33 -14.09
CA VAL A 241 -9.19 16.22 -13.94
C VAL A 241 -9.64 17.58 -13.46
N PRO A 242 -9.11 18.12 -12.34
CA PRO A 242 -9.41 19.48 -11.90
C PRO A 242 -8.96 20.52 -12.92
N THR A 243 -9.88 21.36 -13.36
CA THR A 243 -9.62 22.50 -14.23
C THR A 243 -9.47 23.81 -13.44
N LYS A 244 -9.89 23.79 -12.18
CA LYS A 244 -9.73 24.91 -11.27
C LYS A 244 -9.60 24.43 -9.83
N ARG A 245 -8.55 24.88 -9.13
CA ARG A 245 -8.35 24.64 -7.70
C ARG A 245 -8.55 25.91 -6.88
N ALA A 246 -8.88 25.74 -5.61
CA ALA A 246 -9.02 26.82 -4.63
C ALA A 246 -7.65 27.36 -4.18
N ASP A 247 -7.68 28.45 -3.42
CA ASP A 247 -6.54 28.98 -2.67
C ASP A 247 -6.46 28.42 -1.23
N PHE A 248 -7.14 27.30 -0.97
CA PHE A 248 -7.15 26.59 0.30
C PHE A 248 -7.09 25.07 0.09
N ILE A 249 -6.63 24.34 1.11
CA ILE A 249 -6.38 22.90 1.06
C ILE A 249 -7.68 22.11 1.26
N ALA A 250 -8.47 22.46 2.29
CA ALA A 250 -9.64 21.69 2.68
C ALA A 250 -10.77 22.57 3.25
N LYS A 251 -12.01 22.07 3.12
CA LYS A 251 -13.22 22.60 3.76
C LYS A 251 -13.59 21.72 4.94
N LEU A 252 -13.80 22.31 6.12
CA LEU A 252 -14.18 21.61 7.32
C LEU A 252 -15.50 22.16 7.84
N ASP A 253 -16.46 21.29 8.13
CA ASP A 253 -17.76 21.69 8.73
C ASP A 253 -17.67 21.91 10.24
N GLY A 254 -16.51 21.59 10.82
CA GLY A 254 -16.21 21.70 12.25
C GLY A 254 -14.77 21.33 12.54
N GLY A 255 -14.52 20.77 13.72
CA GLY A 255 -13.20 20.24 14.10
C GLY A 255 -12.84 19.00 13.31
N LEU A 256 -11.54 18.74 13.20
CA LEU A 256 -10.98 17.57 12.54
C LEU A 256 -9.81 17.04 13.37
N ASP A 257 -9.71 15.72 13.45
CA ASP A 257 -8.48 15.01 13.75
C ASP A 257 -7.68 14.93 12.43
N PHE A 258 -6.68 15.82 12.27
CA PHE A 258 -5.87 15.86 11.05
C PHE A 258 -5.06 14.58 10.87
N PRO A 259 -4.63 14.24 9.65
CA PRO A 259 -3.80 13.07 9.40
C PRO A 259 -2.51 13.08 10.21
N TRP A 260 -2.03 11.89 10.53
CA TRP A 260 -0.73 11.72 11.16
C TRP A 260 0.41 12.04 10.21
N ARG A 261 1.42 12.72 10.72
CA ARG A 261 2.73 12.90 10.10
C ARG A 261 3.71 12.05 10.89
N ALA A 262 4.28 11.04 10.22
CA ALA A 262 5.03 9.99 10.91
C ALA A 262 6.40 9.77 10.31
N ILE A 263 7.30 9.25 11.15
CA ILE A 263 8.60 8.76 10.76
C ILE A 263 8.82 7.37 11.38
N VAL A 264 9.10 6.38 10.54
CA VAL A 264 9.54 5.06 10.98
C VAL A 264 11.06 5.06 11.07
N ILE A 265 11.62 4.49 12.12
CA ILE A 265 13.05 4.50 12.40
C ILE A 265 13.51 3.07 12.68
N THR A 266 14.56 2.62 12.01
CA THR A 266 15.11 1.29 12.20
C THR A 266 16.61 1.24 11.98
N GLU A 267 17.30 0.35 12.71
CA GLU A 267 18.72 0.04 12.55
C GLU A 267 18.95 -1.10 11.56
N LYS A 268 17.92 -1.90 11.29
CA LYS A 268 17.98 -3.02 10.34
C LYS A 268 16.86 -2.87 9.31
N ASP A 269 17.22 -2.91 8.06
CA ASP A 269 16.25 -2.76 6.96
C ASP A 269 15.12 -3.81 7.05
N ALA A 270 15.42 -5.05 7.42
CA ALA A 270 14.44 -6.10 7.62
C ALA A 270 13.32 -5.70 8.62
N ASP A 271 13.62 -4.92 9.66
CA ASP A 271 12.62 -4.49 10.65
C ASP A 271 11.55 -3.56 10.06
N ILE A 272 11.80 -2.92 8.91
CA ILE A 272 10.78 -2.13 8.20
C ILE A 272 9.59 -3.04 7.82
N LEU A 273 9.87 -4.26 7.35
CA LEU A 273 8.84 -5.23 6.97
C LEU A 273 7.97 -5.68 8.16
N ASN A 274 8.51 -5.56 9.38
CA ASN A 274 7.80 -5.86 10.63
C ASN A 274 6.97 -4.69 11.15
N SER A 275 7.21 -3.45 10.68
CA SER A 275 6.53 -2.25 11.20
C SER A 275 5.02 -2.30 10.91
N ASP A 276 4.25 -1.92 11.91
CA ASP A 276 2.79 -1.78 11.83
C ASP A 276 2.37 -0.29 11.95
N MET A 277 3.26 0.66 11.69
CA MET A 277 3.03 2.09 11.94
C MET A 277 1.75 2.58 11.25
N ALA A 278 1.55 2.27 9.98
CA ALA A 278 0.34 2.66 9.24
C ALA A 278 -0.94 2.14 9.92
N GLN A 279 -0.93 0.88 10.36
CA GLN A 279 -2.09 0.26 11.03
C GLN A 279 -2.36 0.85 12.42
N ARG A 280 -1.31 1.15 13.19
CA ARG A 280 -1.44 1.75 14.53
C ARG A 280 -1.99 3.17 14.48
N LEU A 281 -1.69 3.92 13.43
CA LEU A 281 -2.13 5.30 13.24
C LEU A 281 -3.47 5.42 12.49
N ALA A 282 -3.93 4.35 11.84
CA ALA A 282 -5.17 4.32 11.07
C ALA A 282 -6.41 4.33 11.98
N PRO A 283 -7.56 4.85 11.49
CA PRO A 283 -8.84 4.77 12.19
C PRO A 283 -9.23 3.32 12.49
N ALA A 284 -9.93 3.11 13.60
CA ALA A 284 -10.44 1.78 13.97
C ALA A 284 -11.46 1.26 12.95
N CYS A 285 -11.61 -0.08 12.89
CA CYS A 285 -12.60 -0.74 12.05
C CYS A 285 -14.02 -0.24 12.33
N ARG A 286 -14.78 0.05 11.27
CA ARG A 286 -16.16 0.58 11.31
C ARG A 286 -17.20 -0.45 10.90
N ILE A 287 -16.75 -1.64 10.47
CA ILE A 287 -17.65 -2.75 10.11
C ILE A 287 -17.82 -3.64 11.32
N THR A 288 -19.07 -3.88 11.70
CA THR A 288 -19.39 -4.66 12.90
C THR A 288 -19.33 -6.16 12.63
N ASP A 289 -19.89 -6.60 11.51
CA ASP A 289 -19.83 -7.99 11.07
C ASP A 289 -18.79 -8.14 9.97
N LEU A 290 -17.73 -8.88 10.26
CA LEU A 290 -16.62 -9.16 9.36
C LEU A 290 -16.71 -10.55 8.70
N SER A 291 -17.72 -11.35 9.02
CA SER A 291 -17.82 -12.77 8.63
C SER A 291 -17.99 -12.98 7.13
N TRP A 292 -18.51 -11.99 6.41
CA TRP A 292 -18.69 -12.03 4.97
C TRP A 292 -17.42 -11.68 4.16
N ILE A 293 -16.41 -11.09 4.82
CA ILE A 293 -15.17 -10.68 4.16
C ILE A 293 -14.28 -11.90 3.98
N GLN A 294 -14.02 -12.26 2.73
CA GLN A 294 -13.24 -13.44 2.35
C GLN A 294 -12.10 -13.04 1.42
N PRO A 295 -10.90 -12.76 1.95
CA PRO A 295 -9.70 -12.57 1.15
C PRO A 295 -9.40 -13.82 0.31
N GLY A 296 -8.81 -13.62 -0.86
CA GLY A 296 -8.51 -14.74 -1.76
C GLY A 296 -7.65 -14.35 -2.94
N LYS A 297 -7.40 -15.31 -3.81
CA LYS A 297 -6.72 -15.09 -5.08
C LYS A 297 -7.71 -14.83 -6.19
N VAL A 298 -7.25 -14.14 -7.22
CA VAL A 298 -8.09 -13.76 -8.35
C VAL A 298 -7.34 -13.94 -9.66
N ALA A 299 -7.97 -14.61 -10.63
CA ALA A 299 -7.46 -14.68 -11.99
C ALA A 299 -7.88 -13.42 -12.75
N TRP A 300 -6.89 -12.77 -13.37
CA TRP A 300 -7.02 -11.47 -14.01
C TRP A 300 -6.63 -11.53 -15.49
N ASP A 301 -7.37 -10.83 -16.34
CA ASP A 301 -7.32 -10.95 -17.78
C ASP A 301 -6.50 -9.87 -18.51
N TRP A 302 -6.32 -8.72 -17.85
CA TRP A 302 -5.83 -7.52 -18.53
C TRP A 302 -4.33 -7.59 -18.87
N TRP A 303 -3.46 -8.01 -17.92
CA TRP A 303 -2.03 -8.06 -18.17
C TRP A 303 -1.68 -9.01 -19.32
N ASN A 304 -2.32 -10.15 -19.37
CA ASN A 304 -2.12 -11.17 -20.41
C ASN A 304 -2.95 -10.91 -21.69
N ASN A 305 -3.67 -9.78 -21.78
CA ASN A 305 -4.52 -9.39 -22.93
C ASN A 305 -5.52 -10.48 -23.33
N CYS A 306 -6.17 -11.13 -22.37
CA CYS A 306 -7.06 -12.28 -22.58
C CYS A 306 -6.44 -13.37 -23.45
N ASN A 307 -5.11 -13.58 -23.39
CA ASN A 307 -4.34 -14.45 -24.29
C ASN A 307 -4.53 -15.94 -23.94
N VAL A 308 -5.74 -16.42 -24.16
CA VAL A 308 -6.11 -17.84 -24.01
C VAL A 308 -5.88 -18.55 -25.33
N THR A 309 -5.19 -19.69 -25.31
CA THR A 309 -4.89 -20.50 -26.49
C THR A 309 -5.25 -21.96 -26.29
N GLY A 310 -5.38 -22.72 -27.38
CA GLY A 310 -5.79 -24.13 -27.33
C GLY A 310 -7.27 -24.32 -27.03
N VAL A 311 -8.12 -23.36 -27.46
CA VAL A 311 -9.56 -23.33 -27.27
C VAL A 311 -10.28 -23.23 -28.61
N ASP A 312 -11.56 -23.60 -28.66
CA ASP A 312 -12.36 -23.61 -29.89
C ASP A 312 -13.20 -22.32 -30.07
N PHE A 313 -12.84 -21.26 -29.37
CA PHE A 313 -13.48 -19.95 -29.47
C PHE A 313 -12.44 -18.84 -29.63
N LYS A 314 -12.85 -17.66 -30.10
CA LYS A 314 -12.00 -16.47 -30.16
C LYS A 314 -11.88 -15.86 -28.77
N SER A 315 -10.66 -15.83 -28.20
CA SER A 315 -10.41 -15.19 -26.91
C SER A 315 -10.50 -13.66 -27.02
N GLY A 316 -10.82 -13.02 -25.89
CA GLY A 316 -10.98 -11.57 -25.75
C GLY A 316 -12.04 -11.24 -24.71
N MET A 317 -12.51 -9.99 -24.70
CA MET A 317 -13.58 -9.52 -23.81
C MET A 317 -14.92 -10.09 -24.26
N ASN A 318 -15.19 -11.35 -23.94
CA ASN A 318 -16.42 -12.06 -24.29
C ASN A 318 -16.76 -13.18 -23.30
N THR A 319 -18.02 -13.61 -23.32
CA THR A 319 -18.58 -14.60 -22.41
C THR A 319 -17.79 -15.92 -22.39
N ASP A 320 -17.39 -16.45 -23.56
CA ASP A 320 -16.71 -17.76 -23.63
C ASP A 320 -15.32 -17.70 -22.97
N THR A 321 -14.60 -16.59 -23.10
CA THR A 321 -13.34 -16.37 -22.41
C THR A 321 -13.53 -16.42 -20.89
N TYR A 322 -14.53 -15.75 -20.35
CA TYR A 322 -14.73 -15.73 -18.89
C TYR A 322 -15.33 -17.02 -18.34
N LEU A 323 -16.09 -17.79 -19.10
CA LEU A 323 -16.44 -19.16 -18.71
C LEU A 323 -15.17 -20.01 -18.53
N TYR A 324 -14.19 -19.85 -19.43
CA TYR A 324 -12.90 -20.55 -19.33
C TYR A 324 -12.07 -20.08 -18.11
N TYR A 325 -12.08 -18.78 -17.79
CA TYR A 325 -11.46 -18.26 -16.58
C TYR A 325 -12.11 -18.81 -15.31
N ILE A 326 -13.44 -18.92 -15.28
CA ILE A 326 -14.18 -19.52 -14.16
C ILE A 326 -13.81 -21.00 -13.99
N ASP A 327 -13.76 -21.78 -15.08
CA ASP A 327 -13.36 -23.19 -15.02
C ASP A 327 -11.92 -23.36 -14.51
N PHE A 328 -11.00 -22.51 -14.98
CA PHE A 328 -9.61 -22.46 -14.49
C PHE A 328 -9.56 -22.15 -12.99
N ALA A 329 -10.27 -21.11 -12.55
CA ALA A 329 -10.30 -20.69 -11.16
C ALA A 329 -10.86 -21.81 -10.26
N ALA A 330 -11.98 -22.40 -10.62
CA ALA A 330 -12.61 -23.51 -9.91
C ALA A 330 -11.67 -24.72 -9.78
N LYS A 331 -11.03 -25.13 -10.89
CA LYS A 331 -10.10 -26.27 -10.93
C LYS A 331 -8.90 -26.06 -9.99
N ASN A 332 -8.38 -24.84 -9.94
CA ASN A 332 -7.18 -24.51 -9.19
C ASN A 332 -7.45 -23.92 -7.79
N LYS A 333 -8.72 -23.88 -7.35
CA LYS A 333 -9.16 -23.32 -6.06
C LYS A 333 -8.77 -21.85 -5.90
N ILE A 334 -8.92 -21.10 -6.97
CA ILE A 334 -8.82 -19.64 -7.01
C ILE A 334 -10.20 -19.08 -6.73
N GLU A 335 -10.32 -18.18 -5.79
CA GLU A 335 -11.59 -17.74 -5.23
C GLU A 335 -12.38 -16.83 -6.18
N TYR A 336 -11.66 -16.06 -7.02
CA TYR A 336 -12.27 -14.99 -7.82
C TYR A 336 -11.74 -14.95 -9.24
N ILE A 337 -12.51 -14.30 -10.12
CA ILE A 337 -12.03 -13.71 -11.37
C ILE A 337 -12.36 -12.22 -11.38
N ILE A 338 -11.55 -11.41 -12.09
CA ILE A 338 -11.89 -10.04 -12.48
C ILE A 338 -12.29 -10.05 -13.95
N ILE A 339 -13.37 -9.36 -14.28
CA ILE A 339 -13.70 -8.92 -15.63
C ILE A 339 -13.28 -7.47 -15.69
N ASP A 340 -12.13 -7.20 -16.37
CA ASP A 340 -11.50 -5.89 -16.40
C ASP A 340 -12.16 -4.93 -17.39
N GLU A 341 -11.55 -3.82 -17.77
CA GLU A 341 -12.09 -2.80 -18.66
C GLU A 341 -12.61 -3.40 -19.98
N GLY A 342 -13.83 -3.00 -20.37
CA GLY A 342 -14.46 -3.39 -21.65
C GLY A 342 -15.75 -4.19 -21.53
N TRP A 343 -16.17 -4.63 -20.32
CA TRP A 343 -17.47 -5.25 -20.11
C TRP A 343 -18.61 -4.23 -20.10
N SER A 344 -18.32 -2.97 -19.84
CA SER A 344 -19.22 -1.82 -19.93
C SER A 344 -18.57 -0.68 -20.70
N GLY A 345 -19.36 0.22 -21.25
CA GLY A 345 -18.85 1.47 -21.83
C GLY A 345 -18.48 2.49 -20.76
N LYS A 346 -18.03 3.67 -21.22
CA LYS A 346 -17.46 4.71 -20.36
C LYS A 346 -18.49 5.66 -19.73
N GLU A 347 -19.77 5.58 -20.15
CA GLU A 347 -20.77 6.57 -19.74
C GLU A 347 -21.69 6.03 -18.62
N SER A 348 -22.03 4.75 -18.62
CA SER A 348 -22.92 4.17 -17.63
C SER A 348 -22.63 2.71 -17.37
N LEU A 349 -22.49 2.35 -16.09
CA LEU A 349 -22.39 0.95 -15.66
C LEU A 349 -23.73 0.21 -15.69
N MET A 350 -24.86 0.88 -15.96
CA MET A 350 -26.19 0.31 -15.90
C MET A 350 -26.84 0.16 -17.28
N GLU A 351 -26.47 1.02 -18.21
CA GLU A 351 -27.16 1.17 -19.50
C GLU A 351 -26.24 0.92 -20.69
N ASP A 352 -24.92 1.07 -20.50
CA ASP A 352 -23.92 0.94 -21.56
C ASP A 352 -23.08 -0.32 -21.33
N LEU A 353 -23.70 -1.49 -21.54
CA LEU A 353 -23.05 -2.80 -21.35
C LEU A 353 -22.61 -3.40 -22.68
N SER A 354 -21.47 -4.09 -22.68
CA SER A 354 -20.95 -4.80 -23.85
C SER A 354 -21.92 -5.92 -24.26
N PRO A 355 -22.34 -5.98 -25.54
CA PRO A 355 -23.22 -7.06 -26.03
C PRO A 355 -22.51 -8.43 -26.08
N ASP A 356 -21.18 -8.47 -26.00
CA ASP A 356 -20.38 -9.69 -26.04
C ASP A 356 -20.28 -10.38 -24.65
N ILE A 357 -20.72 -9.68 -23.59
CA ILE A 357 -20.68 -10.16 -22.20
C ILE A 357 -22.09 -10.48 -21.68
N ASP A 358 -22.40 -11.75 -21.54
CA ASP A 358 -23.61 -12.23 -20.83
C ASP A 358 -23.33 -12.32 -19.33
N LEU A 359 -23.34 -11.16 -18.65
CA LEU A 359 -23.01 -11.06 -17.23
C LEU A 359 -23.91 -11.94 -16.34
N PRO A 360 -25.24 -12.00 -16.52
CA PRO A 360 -26.11 -12.92 -15.76
C PRO A 360 -25.67 -14.38 -15.87
N ARG A 361 -25.33 -14.83 -17.08
CA ARG A 361 -24.85 -16.21 -17.33
C ARG A 361 -23.51 -16.45 -16.61
N LEU A 362 -22.57 -15.52 -16.67
CA LEU A 362 -21.29 -15.63 -16.00
C LEU A 362 -21.44 -15.69 -14.49
N ILE A 363 -22.31 -14.85 -13.91
CA ILE A 363 -22.58 -14.86 -12.46
C ILE A 363 -23.18 -16.19 -12.03
N ALA A 364 -24.19 -16.70 -12.74
CA ALA A 364 -24.82 -17.98 -12.44
C ALA A 364 -23.80 -19.14 -12.52
N TYR A 365 -22.96 -19.13 -13.54
CA TYR A 365 -21.92 -20.14 -13.71
C TYR A 365 -20.84 -20.05 -12.63
N GLY A 366 -20.38 -18.84 -12.28
CA GLY A 366 -19.46 -18.62 -11.18
C GLY A 366 -20.01 -19.13 -9.84
N GLN A 367 -21.29 -18.88 -9.56
CA GLN A 367 -21.97 -19.41 -8.37
C GLN A 367 -22.02 -20.94 -8.36
N GLU A 368 -22.33 -21.58 -9.50
CA GLU A 368 -22.31 -23.05 -9.65
C GLU A 368 -20.92 -23.62 -9.36
N LYS A 369 -19.88 -22.97 -9.84
CA LYS A 369 -18.48 -23.39 -9.69
C LYS A 369 -17.83 -22.97 -8.37
N GLY A 370 -18.48 -22.13 -7.57
CA GLY A 370 -17.93 -21.58 -6.34
C GLY A 370 -16.87 -20.49 -6.56
N VAL A 371 -16.92 -19.79 -7.68
CA VAL A 371 -16.00 -18.70 -8.07
C VAL A 371 -16.74 -17.37 -8.06
N GLY A 372 -16.22 -16.40 -7.31
CA GLY A 372 -16.76 -15.05 -7.25
C GLY A 372 -16.32 -14.21 -8.45
N ILE A 373 -17.17 -13.26 -8.87
CA ILE A 373 -16.87 -12.33 -9.95
C ILE A 373 -16.71 -10.92 -9.38
N ILE A 374 -15.63 -10.26 -9.78
CA ILE A 374 -15.32 -8.85 -9.48
C ILE A 374 -15.34 -8.11 -10.81
N LEU A 375 -15.94 -6.92 -10.84
CA LEU A 375 -16.03 -6.09 -12.04
C LEU A 375 -15.10 -4.91 -11.95
N TRP A 376 -14.51 -4.51 -13.07
CA TRP A 376 -13.78 -3.26 -13.19
C TRP A 376 -14.74 -2.07 -13.35
N SER A 377 -14.34 -0.91 -12.84
CA SER A 377 -14.99 0.38 -13.11
C SER A 377 -14.02 1.52 -12.89
N SER A 378 -14.11 2.58 -13.68
CA SER A 378 -13.44 3.82 -13.32
C SER A 378 -14.16 4.49 -12.13
N TRP A 379 -13.41 5.21 -11.30
CA TRP A 379 -13.98 6.00 -10.20
C TRP A 379 -15.08 6.93 -10.68
N ARG A 380 -14.86 7.66 -11.81
CA ARG A 380 -15.85 8.60 -12.35
C ARG A 380 -17.17 7.96 -12.71
N ASN A 381 -17.17 6.71 -13.20
CA ASN A 381 -18.41 5.98 -13.54
C ASN A 381 -19.19 5.61 -12.29
N LEU A 382 -18.51 5.14 -11.23
CA LEU A 382 -19.19 4.81 -9.96
C LEU A 382 -19.85 6.01 -9.30
N ILE A 383 -19.32 7.21 -9.50
CA ILE A 383 -19.91 8.45 -8.95
C ILE A 383 -20.74 9.22 -9.97
N GLY A 384 -20.95 8.69 -11.17
CA GLY A 384 -21.75 9.30 -12.24
C GLY A 384 -21.21 10.64 -12.71
N ASN A 385 -19.89 10.80 -12.78
CA ASN A 385 -19.18 12.03 -13.18
C ASN A 385 -19.41 13.25 -12.28
N HIS A 386 -20.11 13.09 -11.14
CA HIS A 386 -20.48 14.19 -10.24
C HIS A 386 -20.14 13.86 -8.78
N PRO A 387 -18.95 14.22 -8.28
CA PRO A 387 -18.53 13.90 -6.91
C PRO A 387 -19.51 14.38 -5.83
N GLU A 388 -20.16 15.53 -6.01
CA GLU A 388 -21.16 16.07 -5.08
C GLU A 388 -22.49 15.30 -5.07
N ARG A 389 -22.77 14.49 -6.09
CA ARG A 389 -23.95 13.62 -6.22
C ARG A 389 -23.60 12.15 -6.26
N GLY A 390 -22.31 11.83 -6.18
CA GLY A 390 -21.77 10.50 -6.37
C GLY A 390 -22.36 9.45 -5.43
N ALA A 391 -22.68 9.82 -4.20
CA ALA A 391 -23.27 8.90 -3.23
C ALA A 391 -24.56 8.24 -3.72
N VAL A 392 -25.41 8.93 -4.46
CA VAL A 392 -26.69 8.42 -4.99
C VAL A 392 -26.43 7.42 -6.14
N VAL A 393 -25.54 7.77 -7.06
CA VAL A 393 -25.17 6.89 -8.20
C VAL A 393 -24.49 5.65 -7.68
N THR A 394 -23.51 5.80 -6.81
CA THR A 394 -22.80 4.70 -6.17
C THR A 394 -23.74 3.71 -5.48
N GLU A 395 -24.73 4.22 -4.72
CA GLU A 395 -25.72 3.39 -4.03
C GLU A 395 -26.53 2.54 -5.02
N ALA A 396 -27.00 3.13 -6.11
CA ALA A 396 -27.80 2.44 -7.12
C ALA A 396 -26.98 1.35 -7.82
N VAL A 397 -25.74 1.66 -8.23
CA VAL A 397 -24.85 0.71 -8.91
C VAL A 397 -24.48 -0.45 -7.99
N MET A 398 -24.00 -0.17 -6.77
CA MET A 398 -23.57 -1.21 -5.84
C MET A 398 -24.71 -2.12 -5.42
N LYS A 399 -25.89 -1.55 -5.17
CA LYS A 399 -27.09 -2.33 -4.86
C LYS A 399 -27.44 -3.27 -6.00
N HIS A 400 -27.52 -2.75 -7.23
CA HIS A 400 -27.89 -3.53 -8.41
C HIS A 400 -26.97 -4.74 -8.60
N TYR A 401 -25.64 -4.52 -8.60
CA TYR A 401 -24.68 -5.58 -8.84
C TYR A 401 -24.53 -6.56 -7.67
N ALA A 402 -24.71 -6.10 -6.43
CA ALA A 402 -24.78 -6.98 -5.27
C ALA A 402 -26.00 -7.92 -5.35
N GLU A 403 -27.18 -7.39 -5.75
CA GLU A 403 -28.40 -8.19 -5.97
C GLU A 403 -28.25 -9.22 -7.10
N MET A 404 -27.45 -8.92 -8.12
CA MET A 404 -27.07 -9.89 -9.16
C MET A 404 -26.12 -10.98 -8.65
N GLY A 405 -25.33 -10.72 -7.59
CA GLY A 405 -24.39 -11.67 -6.99
C GLY A 405 -22.92 -11.40 -7.23
N ILE A 406 -22.57 -10.23 -7.74
CA ILE A 406 -21.17 -9.76 -7.87
C ILE A 406 -20.52 -9.65 -6.48
N LYS A 407 -19.21 -9.87 -6.39
CA LYS A 407 -18.45 -9.86 -5.14
C LYS A 407 -17.76 -8.53 -4.85
N GLY A 408 -17.51 -7.70 -5.86
CA GLY A 408 -16.83 -6.44 -5.66
C GLY A 408 -16.50 -5.69 -6.94
N PHE A 409 -15.76 -4.60 -6.76
CA PHE A 409 -15.27 -3.79 -7.85
C PHE A 409 -13.77 -3.49 -7.72
N LYS A 410 -13.03 -3.65 -8.82
CA LYS A 410 -11.76 -2.99 -9.08
C LYS A 410 -12.11 -1.59 -9.54
N VAL A 411 -11.78 -0.58 -8.72
CA VAL A 411 -12.15 0.82 -8.97
C VAL A 411 -10.91 1.60 -9.36
N ASP A 412 -10.85 1.99 -10.60
CA ASP A 412 -9.66 2.52 -11.24
C ASP A 412 -9.73 4.02 -11.53
N PHE A 413 -8.60 4.62 -11.90
CA PHE A 413 -8.46 6.00 -12.35
C PHE A 413 -8.90 7.05 -11.32
N PHE A 414 -8.63 6.82 -10.03
CA PHE A 414 -8.70 7.91 -9.06
C PHE A 414 -7.68 8.99 -9.38
N ASP A 415 -6.42 8.61 -9.54
CA ASP A 415 -5.25 9.42 -9.91
C ASP A 415 -5.16 10.76 -9.19
N ARG A 416 -5.68 10.84 -7.97
CA ARG A 416 -5.71 12.02 -7.09
C ARG A 416 -5.86 11.58 -5.64
N ASP A 417 -5.42 12.43 -4.71
CA ASP A 417 -5.64 12.26 -3.28
C ASP A 417 -6.02 13.58 -2.57
N ASP A 418 -6.63 14.54 -3.30
CA ASP A 418 -7.22 15.71 -2.68
C ASP A 418 -8.42 15.36 -1.78
N GLN A 419 -8.87 16.30 -0.96
CA GLN A 419 -9.93 16.06 0.01
C GLN A 419 -11.18 15.42 -0.61
N GLN A 420 -11.56 15.79 -1.82
CA GLN A 420 -12.76 15.28 -2.48
C GLN A 420 -12.62 13.79 -2.82
N VAL A 421 -11.47 13.37 -3.35
CA VAL A 421 -11.19 11.96 -3.66
C VAL A 421 -11.12 11.13 -2.38
N ILE A 422 -10.40 11.61 -1.36
CA ILE A 422 -10.33 10.91 -0.08
C ILE A 422 -11.73 10.70 0.54
N ALA A 423 -12.55 11.74 0.55
CA ALA A 423 -13.93 11.64 1.04
C ALA A 423 -14.77 10.65 0.21
N SER A 424 -14.60 10.66 -1.12
CA SER A 424 -15.27 9.72 -2.01
C SER A 424 -14.84 8.26 -1.74
N ALA A 425 -13.55 8.00 -1.52
CA ALA A 425 -13.05 6.66 -1.18
C ALA A 425 -13.71 6.11 0.10
N TYR A 426 -13.86 6.94 1.15
CA TYR A 426 -14.58 6.57 2.36
C TYR A 426 -16.08 6.30 2.12
N GLN A 427 -16.72 7.10 1.27
CA GLN A 427 -18.13 6.89 0.89
C GLN A 427 -18.32 5.60 0.12
N LEU A 428 -17.45 5.32 -0.87
CA LEU A 428 -17.43 4.06 -1.63
C LEU A 428 -17.25 2.86 -0.71
N ALA A 429 -16.27 2.91 0.19
CA ALA A 429 -15.99 1.83 1.14
C ALA A 429 -17.18 1.53 2.06
N ALA A 430 -17.79 2.57 2.61
CA ALA A 430 -18.97 2.45 3.47
C ALA A 430 -20.19 1.93 2.70
N CYS A 431 -20.38 2.37 1.46
CA CYS A 431 -21.46 1.88 0.60
C CYS A 431 -21.25 0.40 0.25
N ALA A 432 -20.07 0.03 -0.23
CA ALA A 432 -19.71 -1.35 -0.56
C ALA A 432 -19.88 -2.29 0.64
N ALA A 433 -19.48 -1.86 1.85
CA ALA A 433 -19.66 -2.63 3.06
C ALA A 433 -21.14 -2.94 3.37
N ARG A 434 -22.07 -2.00 3.13
CA ARG A 434 -23.52 -2.24 3.32
C ARG A 434 -24.08 -3.31 2.40
N TYR A 435 -23.48 -3.48 1.22
CA TYR A 435 -23.90 -4.47 0.22
C TYR A 435 -22.97 -5.69 0.18
N HIS A 436 -22.07 -5.83 1.14
CA HIS A 436 -21.10 -6.93 1.23
C HIS A 436 -20.23 -7.08 -0.03
N LEU A 437 -19.78 -5.94 -0.57
CA LEU A 437 -18.90 -5.86 -1.73
C LEU A 437 -17.47 -5.55 -1.33
N TYR A 438 -16.51 -6.16 -2.03
CA TYR A 438 -15.08 -5.89 -1.91
C TYR A 438 -14.67 -4.74 -2.83
N LEU A 439 -13.59 -4.07 -2.50
CA LEU A 439 -13.01 -3.02 -3.32
C LEU A 439 -11.50 -3.25 -3.48
N ASP A 440 -11.04 -2.98 -4.68
CA ASP A 440 -9.64 -2.84 -5.04
C ASP A 440 -9.45 -1.47 -5.70
N PHE A 441 -8.62 -0.61 -5.14
CA PHE A 441 -8.49 0.79 -5.56
C PHE A 441 -7.24 1.00 -6.41
N HIS A 442 -7.41 1.45 -7.65
CA HIS A 442 -6.35 1.78 -8.58
C HIS A 442 -6.19 3.31 -8.78
N GLY A 443 -4.97 3.76 -9.05
CA GLY A 443 -4.65 5.18 -9.08
C GLY A 443 -4.77 5.87 -7.71
N LEU A 444 -4.56 5.11 -6.61
CA LEU A 444 -4.61 5.60 -5.25
C LEU A 444 -3.66 4.79 -4.34
N LYS A 445 -2.88 5.46 -3.49
CA LYS A 445 -2.04 4.81 -2.47
C LYS A 445 -2.85 4.55 -1.19
N PRO A 446 -2.49 3.55 -0.35
CA PRO A 446 -3.11 3.36 0.96
C PRO A 446 -2.80 4.53 1.90
N PHE A 447 -3.78 4.87 2.72
CA PHE A 447 -3.70 5.98 3.67
C PHE A 447 -4.37 5.67 5.03
N GLY A 448 -4.60 4.39 5.32
CA GLY A 448 -5.17 3.90 6.57
C GLY A 448 -6.65 3.52 6.51
N ILE A 449 -7.37 3.85 5.44
CA ILE A 449 -8.79 3.52 5.26
C ILE A 449 -9.05 2.00 5.32
N GLN A 450 -8.11 1.18 4.87
CA GLN A 450 -8.23 -0.29 4.86
C GLN A 450 -8.38 -0.91 6.25
N ARG A 451 -7.95 -0.24 7.31
CA ARG A 451 -8.25 -0.66 8.67
C ARG A 451 -9.68 -0.31 9.08
N ALA A 452 -10.15 0.87 8.69
CA ALA A 452 -11.52 1.32 8.96
C ALA A 452 -12.54 0.49 8.17
N TYR A 453 -12.20 0.12 6.95
CA TYR A 453 -13.03 -0.62 6.01
C TYR A 453 -12.23 -1.78 5.39
N PRO A 454 -12.10 -2.91 6.09
CA PRO A 454 -11.33 -4.06 5.61
C PRO A 454 -11.96 -4.81 4.42
N ASN A 455 -13.08 -4.36 3.89
CA ASN A 455 -13.58 -4.74 2.59
C ASN A 455 -12.85 -4.06 1.42
N ILE A 456 -11.95 -3.12 1.68
CA ILE A 456 -10.94 -2.67 0.71
C ILE A 456 -9.76 -3.62 0.84
N PHE A 457 -9.55 -4.44 -0.18
CA PHE A 457 -8.49 -5.45 -0.16
C PHE A 457 -7.15 -4.90 -0.57
N ASN A 458 -7.10 -4.14 -1.66
CA ASN A 458 -5.86 -3.66 -2.22
C ASN A 458 -5.91 -2.19 -2.63
N PHE A 459 -4.70 -1.70 -2.91
CA PHE A 459 -4.45 -0.43 -3.58
C PHE A 459 -3.34 -0.65 -4.60
N GLU A 460 -3.51 -0.16 -5.81
CA GLU A 460 -2.42 -0.10 -6.76
C GLU A 460 -1.38 0.90 -6.26
N GLY A 461 -1.40 2.13 -6.62
CA GLY A 461 -0.41 3.15 -6.24
C GLY A 461 0.99 2.55 -6.04
N VAL A 462 1.37 1.60 -6.89
CA VAL A 462 2.61 0.82 -6.90
C VAL A 462 3.01 0.58 -8.35
N LYS A 463 4.29 0.66 -8.68
CA LYS A 463 4.79 0.36 -10.03
C LYS A 463 4.78 -1.16 -10.24
N GLY A 464 3.58 -1.72 -10.45
CA GLY A 464 3.33 -3.15 -10.51
C GLY A 464 3.84 -3.83 -11.79
N LEU A 465 3.72 -5.17 -11.80
CA LEU A 465 4.11 -6.01 -12.94
C LEU A 465 3.42 -5.60 -14.24
N GLU A 466 2.21 -5.04 -14.18
CA GLU A 466 1.44 -4.64 -15.35
C GLU A 466 2.23 -3.69 -16.26
N ASN A 467 3.08 -2.85 -15.70
CA ASN A 467 3.92 -1.93 -16.46
C ASN A 467 4.92 -2.64 -17.38
N SER A 468 5.26 -3.90 -17.10
CA SER A 468 6.17 -4.69 -17.95
C SER A 468 5.67 -4.90 -19.38
N LYS A 469 4.36 -4.71 -19.63
CA LYS A 469 3.79 -4.77 -20.99
C LYS A 469 4.41 -3.75 -21.94
N TRP A 470 4.84 -2.60 -21.42
CA TRP A 470 5.30 -1.45 -22.20
C TRP A 470 6.72 -1.01 -21.87
N GLU A 471 7.30 -1.56 -20.83
CA GLU A 471 8.62 -1.19 -20.38
C GLU A 471 9.67 -1.44 -21.49
N PRO A 472 10.61 -0.52 -21.71
CA PRO A 472 11.73 -0.76 -22.61
C PRO A 472 12.65 -1.84 -22.04
N ARG A 473 13.74 -2.14 -22.74
CA ARG A 473 14.77 -3.03 -22.19
C ARG A 473 15.32 -2.46 -20.90
N VAL A 474 15.67 -3.37 -20.00
CA VAL A 474 16.26 -3.04 -18.69
C VAL A 474 17.53 -2.23 -18.86
N ASP A 475 17.66 -1.13 -18.16
CA ASP A 475 18.91 -0.40 -17.98
C ASP A 475 19.57 -0.72 -16.63
N ASP A 476 20.70 -0.10 -16.31
CA ASP A 476 21.39 -0.29 -15.05
C ASP A 476 20.92 0.70 -13.95
N GLY A 477 20.00 1.61 -14.30
CA GLY A 477 19.42 2.59 -13.39
C GLY A 477 18.29 2.03 -12.53
N PRO A 478 17.65 2.87 -11.70
CA PRO A 478 16.48 2.48 -10.91
C PRO A 478 15.22 2.35 -11.77
N LEU A 479 15.16 3.01 -12.93
CA LEU A 479 14.01 2.97 -13.83
C LEU A 479 14.03 1.69 -14.65
N HIS A 480 12.86 1.15 -14.91
CA HIS A 480 12.69 -0.08 -15.72
C HIS A 480 13.47 -1.29 -15.18
N ASN A 481 13.77 -1.28 -13.88
CA ASN A 481 14.52 -2.32 -13.18
C ASN A 481 13.58 -2.99 -12.17
N GLN A 482 12.76 -3.91 -12.68
CA GLN A 482 11.70 -4.53 -11.90
C GLN A 482 12.23 -5.33 -10.69
N PRO A 483 13.25 -6.22 -10.80
CA PRO A 483 13.76 -6.97 -9.65
C PRO A 483 14.31 -6.07 -8.53
N ARG A 484 14.91 -4.91 -8.84
CA ARG A 484 15.30 -3.93 -7.81
C ARG A 484 14.08 -3.28 -7.17
N TYR A 485 13.08 -2.92 -7.98
CA TYR A 485 11.83 -2.38 -7.46
C TYR A 485 11.11 -3.38 -6.55
N ASP A 486 11.07 -4.66 -6.94
CA ASP A 486 10.42 -5.75 -6.21
C ASP A 486 11.00 -6.00 -4.82
N VAL A 487 12.27 -5.63 -4.62
CA VAL A 487 12.95 -5.67 -3.31
C VAL A 487 13.08 -4.28 -2.65
N THR A 488 12.49 -3.25 -3.24
CA THR A 488 12.34 -1.90 -2.66
C THR A 488 10.93 -1.67 -2.14
N ALA A 489 9.93 -2.00 -2.95
CA ALA A 489 8.52 -1.76 -2.66
C ALA A 489 8.03 -2.40 -1.34
N PRO A 490 8.45 -3.61 -0.93
CA PRO A 490 8.08 -4.19 0.36
C PRO A 490 8.50 -3.35 1.57
N TYR A 491 9.64 -2.68 1.48
CA TYR A 491 10.16 -1.83 2.56
C TYR A 491 9.48 -0.46 2.60
N LEU A 492 9.14 0.09 1.45
CA LEU A 492 8.63 1.46 1.35
C LEU A 492 7.13 1.47 1.04
N ARG A 493 6.73 1.13 -0.17
CA ARG A 493 5.33 1.22 -0.58
C ARG A 493 4.40 0.37 0.29
N MET A 494 4.79 -0.87 0.60
CA MET A 494 4.00 -1.79 1.42
C MET A 494 3.90 -1.37 2.89
N LEU A 495 4.80 -0.51 3.39
CA LEU A 495 4.71 0.08 4.74
C LEU A 495 3.40 0.88 4.92
N ALA A 496 2.88 1.51 3.86
CA ALA A 496 1.61 2.21 3.88
C ALA A 496 0.39 1.27 3.88
N GLY A 497 0.53 0.06 3.34
CA GLY A 497 -0.54 -0.95 3.27
C GLY A 497 -0.45 -1.87 2.06
N PRO A 498 -1.48 -2.69 1.82
CA PRO A 498 -1.48 -3.72 0.78
C PRO A 498 -1.25 -3.16 -0.62
N MET A 499 -0.66 -3.99 -1.47
CA MET A 499 -0.28 -3.63 -2.84
C MET A 499 -0.99 -4.52 -3.85
N ASP A 500 -1.72 -3.93 -4.79
CA ASP A 500 -2.09 -4.64 -6.01
C ASP A 500 -0.93 -4.56 -7.02
N TYR A 501 0.10 -5.35 -6.76
CA TYR A 501 1.30 -5.46 -7.59
C TYR A 501 1.07 -6.28 -8.86
N THR A 502 0.02 -7.11 -8.88
CA THR A 502 -0.31 -8.03 -9.98
C THR A 502 0.78 -9.07 -10.30
N PRO A 503 1.24 -9.89 -9.32
CA PRO A 503 2.31 -10.87 -9.55
C PRO A 503 1.83 -12.09 -10.35
N GLY A 504 2.80 -12.96 -10.71
CA GLY A 504 2.52 -14.33 -11.16
C GLY A 504 2.79 -14.61 -12.64
N ALA A 505 3.60 -13.80 -13.30
CA ALA A 505 4.03 -14.09 -14.65
C ALA A 505 4.63 -15.52 -14.78
N MET A 506 4.13 -16.30 -15.73
CA MET A 506 4.68 -17.60 -16.14
C MET A 506 5.59 -17.46 -17.37
N MET A 507 5.58 -16.30 -18.03
CA MET A 507 6.59 -15.88 -18.99
C MET A 507 7.60 -14.99 -18.27
N ASN A 508 8.86 -15.42 -18.21
CA ASN A 508 9.90 -14.77 -17.41
C ASN A 508 11.16 -14.57 -18.28
N ALA A 509 11.85 -13.46 -18.13
CA ALA A 509 13.02 -13.11 -18.91
C ALA A 509 14.17 -12.60 -18.05
N MET A 510 15.38 -13.05 -18.38
CA MET A 510 16.58 -12.42 -17.84
C MET A 510 16.81 -11.07 -18.52
N LYS A 511 17.60 -10.22 -17.88
CA LYS A 511 17.86 -8.82 -18.26
C LYS A 511 18.05 -8.62 -19.77
N ASP A 512 18.88 -9.44 -20.42
CA ASP A 512 19.23 -9.30 -21.83
C ASP A 512 18.13 -9.78 -22.78
N ASN A 513 17.16 -10.54 -22.29
CA ASN A 513 16.10 -11.18 -23.08
C ASN A 513 14.73 -10.52 -22.87
N PHE A 514 14.63 -9.58 -21.91
CA PHE A 514 13.39 -8.88 -21.63
C PHE A 514 13.09 -7.82 -22.71
N PHE A 515 11.82 -7.73 -23.09
CA PHE A 515 11.24 -6.62 -23.87
C PHE A 515 9.74 -6.54 -23.61
N GLY A 516 9.20 -5.32 -23.62
CA GLY A 516 7.76 -5.10 -23.47
C GLY A 516 6.98 -5.68 -24.65
N ASN A 517 5.89 -6.37 -24.38
CA ASN A 517 4.99 -6.97 -25.36
C ASN A 517 3.57 -7.01 -24.81
N ASN A 518 2.65 -6.32 -25.49
CA ASN A 518 1.27 -6.20 -25.01
C ASN A 518 0.52 -7.53 -25.01
N ASP A 519 0.72 -8.38 -26.03
CA ASP A 519 -0.07 -9.62 -26.22
C ASP A 519 0.58 -10.84 -25.56
N HIS A 520 1.90 -10.79 -25.35
CA HIS A 520 2.68 -11.85 -24.72
C HIS A 520 3.63 -11.23 -23.69
N PRO A 521 3.11 -10.58 -22.66
CA PRO A 521 3.95 -9.92 -21.67
C PRO A 521 4.80 -10.93 -20.90
N MET A 522 5.92 -10.45 -20.37
CA MET A 522 6.84 -11.22 -19.56
C MET A 522 7.33 -10.40 -18.36
N SER A 523 7.68 -11.08 -17.25
CA SER A 523 8.35 -10.42 -16.15
C SER A 523 9.86 -10.37 -16.38
N GLN A 524 10.50 -9.41 -15.73
CA GLN A 524 11.94 -9.43 -15.51
C GLN A 524 12.27 -10.38 -14.34
N GLY A 525 13.44 -11.04 -14.39
CA GLY A 525 13.87 -11.97 -13.34
C GLY A 525 13.33 -13.39 -13.53
N THR A 526 13.54 -14.22 -12.51
CA THR A 526 13.23 -15.65 -12.59
C THR A 526 11.75 -15.95 -12.27
N ARG A 527 11.29 -17.15 -12.66
CA ARG A 527 9.97 -17.65 -12.28
C ARG A 527 9.80 -17.73 -10.75
N VAL A 528 10.83 -18.19 -10.06
CA VAL A 528 10.75 -18.34 -8.60
C VAL A 528 10.69 -16.99 -7.91
N HIS A 529 11.27 -15.93 -8.51
CA HIS A 529 11.07 -14.56 -8.05
C HIS A 529 9.58 -14.18 -8.03
N GLN A 530 8.86 -14.44 -9.15
CA GLN A 530 7.42 -14.22 -9.22
C GLN A 530 6.62 -15.07 -8.22
N MET A 531 7.02 -16.32 -8.01
CA MET A 531 6.38 -17.21 -7.03
C MET A 531 6.61 -16.73 -5.59
N ALA A 532 7.78 -16.18 -5.28
CA ALA A 532 8.14 -15.65 -3.96
C ALA A 532 7.33 -14.42 -3.57
N MET A 533 6.85 -13.64 -4.54
CA MET A 533 6.00 -12.46 -4.30
C MET A 533 4.70 -12.81 -3.57
N TYR A 534 4.12 -13.99 -3.80
CA TYR A 534 2.89 -14.42 -3.13
C TYR A 534 3.03 -14.58 -1.61
N THR A 535 4.24 -14.79 -1.13
CA THR A 535 4.56 -14.77 0.30
C THR A 535 5.07 -13.40 0.76
N THR A 536 5.81 -12.69 -0.08
CA THR A 536 6.47 -11.43 0.32
C THR A 536 5.48 -10.27 0.35
N PHE A 537 4.61 -10.13 -0.65
CA PHE A 537 3.73 -8.98 -0.78
C PHE A 537 2.46 -9.13 0.06
N GLU A 538 2.00 -8.04 0.62
CA GLU A 538 0.74 -7.95 1.33
C GLU A 538 -0.36 -7.59 0.32
N ALA A 539 -1.27 -8.52 0.07
CA ALA A 539 -2.41 -8.34 -0.82
C ALA A 539 -3.54 -9.30 -0.41
N PRO A 540 -4.56 -8.85 0.33
CA PRO A 540 -5.73 -9.66 0.66
C PRO A 540 -6.49 -10.19 -0.57
N LEU A 541 -6.48 -9.47 -1.70
CA LEU A 541 -6.90 -9.95 -3.02
C LEU A 541 -5.65 -10.08 -3.90
N GLN A 542 -5.13 -11.29 -4.04
CA GLN A 542 -3.84 -11.46 -4.71
C GLN A 542 -4.02 -11.94 -6.14
N MET A 543 -3.56 -11.14 -7.10
CA MET A 543 -3.71 -11.38 -8.54
C MET A 543 -2.89 -12.59 -9.01
N LEU A 544 -3.45 -13.29 -9.99
CA LEU A 544 -2.75 -14.16 -10.92
C LEU A 544 -2.75 -13.46 -12.28
N ALA A 545 -1.62 -12.84 -12.64
CA ALA A 545 -1.54 -11.94 -13.79
C ALA A 545 -1.53 -12.66 -15.14
N ASP A 546 -0.96 -13.87 -15.22
CA ASP A 546 -0.83 -14.60 -16.48
C ASP A 546 -2.15 -15.31 -16.87
N SER A 547 -2.24 -15.74 -18.12
CA SER A 547 -3.44 -16.41 -18.63
C SER A 547 -3.63 -17.80 -18.06
N PRO A 548 -4.89 -18.28 -17.95
CA PRO A 548 -5.19 -19.66 -17.60
C PRO A 548 -4.39 -20.69 -18.38
N THR A 549 -4.17 -20.46 -19.67
CA THR A 549 -3.35 -21.35 -20.51
C THR A 549 -1.91 -21.46 -19.98
N LYS A 550 -1.30 -20.35 -19.61
CA LYS A 550 0.09 -20.33 -19.10
C LYS A 550 0.21 -20.98 -17.73
N TYR A 551 -0.76 -20.76 -16.85
CA TYR A 551 -0.81 -21.41 -15.56
C TYR A 551 -0.98 -22.95 -15.69
N MET A 552 -1.87 -23.40 -16.57
CA MET A 552 -2.04 -24.85 -16.81
C MET A 552 -0.85 -25.51 -17.49
N GLN A 553 -0.10 -24.79 -18.34
CA GLN A 553 1.19 -25.26 -18.88
C GLN A 553 2.27 -25.37 -17.80
N ASN A 554 2.10 -24.69 -16.67
CA ASN A 554 3.02 -24.68 -15.52
C ASN A 554 2.29 -25.11 -14.24
N GLN A 555 1.52 -26.21 -14.31
CA GLN A 555 0.61 -26.63 -13.25
C GLN A 555 1.30 -26.83 -11.90
N GLU A 556 2.54 -27.32 -11.86
CA GLU A 556 3.30 -27.51 -10.62
C GLU A 556 3.52 -26.17 -9.87
N CYS A 557 3.87 -25.10 -10.59
CA CYS A 557 4.00 -23.76 -10.03
C CYS A 557 2.63 -23.22 -9.59
N THR A 558 1.60 -23.45 -10.39
CA THR A 558 0.22 -23.01 -10.10
C THR A 558 -0.31 -23.69 -8.84
N ASP A 559 -0.11 -25.00 -8.70
CA ASP A 559 -0.51 -25.78 -7.51
C ASP A 559 0.19 -25.27 -6.24
N PHE A 560 1.45 -24.84 -6.35
CA PHE A 560 2.18 -24.25 -5.22
C PHE A 560 1.62 -22.88 -4.86
N ILE A 561 1.47 -21.97 -5.81
CA ILE A 561 0.91 -20.62 -5.61
C ILE A 561 -0.48 -20.70 -5.00
N ALA A 562 -1.34 -21.61 -5.48
CA ALA A 562 -2.69 -21.78 -4.99
C ALA A 562 -2.77 -22.11 -3.48
N GLN A 563 -1.73 -22.70 -2.89
CA GLN A 563 -1.67 -23.06 -1.47
C GLN A 563 -1.23 -21.93 -0.55
N ILE A 564 -0.68 -20.82 -1.07
CA ILE A 564 -0.22 -19.69 -0.25
C ILE A 564 -1.44 -18.84 0.12
N PRO A 565 -1.75 -18.59 1.40
CA PRO A 565 -2.87 -17.73 1.78
C PRO A 565 -2.56 -16.25 1.48
N THR A 566 -3.59 -15.42 1.43
CA THR A 566 -3.46 -13.97 1.16
C THR A 566 -3.45 -13.12 2.44
N THR A 567 -3.75 -13.72 3.59
CA THR A 567 -3.67 -13.11 4.92
C THR A 567 -2.99 -14.05 5.91
N PHE A 568 -2.32 -13.49 6.91
CA PHE A 568 -1.47 -14.28 7.81
C PHE A 568 -1.76 -13.97 9.28
N ASP A 569 -1.43 -14.94 10.14
CA ASP A 569 -1.56 -14.79 11.59
C ASP A 569 -0.33 -14.09 12.18
N GLU A 570 0.83 -14.29 11.53
CA GLU A 570 2.13 -13.77 11.96
C GLU A 570 3.03 -13.50 10.77
N THR A 571 3.86 -12.48 10.87
CA THR A 571 4.91 -12.14 9.90
C THR A 571 6.19 -11.83 10.64
N VAL A 572 7.29 -12.44 10.20
CA VAL A 572 8.65 -12.24 10.71
C VAL A 572 9.57 -11.95 9.53
N ALA A 573 10.16 -10.77 9.48
CA ALA A 573 11.26 -10.50 8.57
C ALA A 573 12.52 -11.16 9.12
N LEU A 574 13.12 -12.04 8.35
CA LEU A 574 14.27 -12.84 8.78
C LEU A 574 15.59 -12.14 8.45
N ASP A 575 15.68 -11.55 7.27
CA ASP A 575 16.84 -10.82 6.77
C ASP A 575 16.40 -9.87 5.64
N GLY A 576 17.28 -8.98 5.21
CA GLY A 576 17.02 -8.15 4.05
C GLY A 576 17.72 -6.80 4.08
N GLN A 577 17.85 -6.22 2.90
CA GLN A 577 18.42 -4.90 2.68
C GLN A 577 17.60 -4.15 1.64
N LEU A 578 17.21 -2.95 1.97
CA LEU A 578 16.38 -2.07 1.13
C LEU A 578 17.00 -1.87 -0.25
N GLY A 579 16.26 -2.23 -1.29
CA GLY A 579 16.69 -2.14 -2.67
C GLY A 579 17.63 -3.25 -3.14
N GLU A 580 17.93 -4.26 -2.30
CA GLU A 580 18.84 -5.34 -2.63
C GLU A 580 18.21 -6.73 -2.52
N TYR A 581 17.64 -7.09 -1.38
CA TYR A 581 16.99 -8.39 -1.19
C TYR A 581 16.02 -8.39 0.00
N THR A 582 15.12 -9.37 0.02
CA THR A 582 14.17 -9.61 1.13
C THR A 582 14.19 -11.07 1.53
N VAL A 583 14.05 -11.36 2.84
CA VAL A 583 13.79 -12.70 3.38
C VAL A 583 12.71 -12.60 4.45
N ILE A 584 11.58 -13.24 4.22
CA ILE A 584 10.40 -13.12 5.09
C ILE A 584 9.78 -14.49 5.36
N ALA A 585 9.30 -14.70 6.59
CA ALA A 585 8.48 -15.82 6.98
C ALA A 585 7.11 -15.36 7.44
N ARG A 586 6.05 -16.05 7.01
CA ARG A 586 4.66 -15.78 7.39
C ARG A 586 3.96 -17.05 7.82
N ARG A 587 3.11 -16.98 8.83
CA ARG A 587 2.40 -18.15 9.35
C ARG A 587 0.88 -18.00 9.20
N LYS A 588 0.25 -19.11 8.79
CA LYS A 588 -1.20 -19.28 8.86
C LYS A 588 -1.51 -20.61 9.52
N GLY A 589 -2.22 -20.58 10.64
CA GLY A 589 -2.41 -21.77 11.47
C GLY A 589 -1.08 -22.35 11.94
N THR A 590 -0.78 -23.59 11.56
CA THR A 590 0.48 -24.30 11.87
C THR A 590 1.47 -24.31 10.71
N THR A 591 1.12 -23.72 9.56
CA THR A 591 1.96 -23.73 8.35
C THR A 591 2.71 -22.42 8.22
N TRP A 592 4.01 -22.50 7.92
CA TRP A 592 4.83 -21.35 7.58
C TRP A 592 5.06 -21.26 6.08
N TYR A 593 5.11 -20.06 5.58
CA TYR A 593 5.41 -19.66 4.21
C TYR A 593 6.62 -18.77 4.23
N VAL A 594 7.67 -19.15 3.54
CA VAL A 594 8.96 -18.43 3.55
C VAL A 594 9.33 -18.05 2.14
N ALA A 595 9.82 -16.84 1.96
CA ALA A 595 10.27 -16.37 0.66
C ALA A 595 11.53 -15.51 0.78
N ALA A 596 12.35 -15.58 -0.26
CA ALA A 596 13.48 -14.70 -0.49
C ALA A 596 13.49 -14.24 -1.94
N MET A 597 13.80 -12.95 -2.16
CA MET A 597 13.94 -12.34 -3.47
C MET A 597 15.18 -11.46 -3.50
N THR A 598 15.80 -11.32 -4.67
CA THR A 598 16.96 -10.46 -4.87
C THR A 598 16.82 -9.57 -6.11
N ASP A 599 17.53 -8.45 -6.13
CA ASP A 599 17.75 -7.62 -7.31
C ASP A 599 18.56 -8.39 -8.38
N TRP A 600 19.15 -7.69 -9.36
CA TRP A 600 20.03 -8.34 -10.36
C TRP A 600 21.35 -8.87 -9.80
N THR A 601 21.60 -8.78 -8.49
CA THR A 601 22.77 -9.35 -7.83
C THR A 601 22.45 -10.77 -7.33
N SER A 602 23.20 -11.77 -7.82
CA SER A 602 23.10 -13.14 -7.30
C SER A 602 23.60 -13.19 -5.85
N ARG A 603 22.90 -13.95 -4.98
CA ARG A 603 23.22 -14.05 -3.55
C ARG A 603 23.15 -15.48 -3.03
N ASP A 604 24.07 -15.80 -2.12
CA ASP A 604 24.02 -17.00 -1.29
C ASP A 604 23.69 -16.57 0.15
N LEU A 605 22.59 -17.06 0.68
CA LEU A 605 22.08 -16.73 2.00
C LEU A 605 22.03 -17.97 2.89
N THR A 606 22.23 -17.76 4.19
CA THR A 606 22.00 -18.81 5.19
C THR A 606 20.73 -18.47 5.96
N LEU A 607 19.69 -19.23 5.76
CA LEU A 607 18.39 -19.05 6.40
C LEU A 607 18.36 -19.81 7.73
N ASP A 608 18.27 -19.06 8.83
CA ASP A 608 18.07 -19.60 10.17
C ASP A 608 16.58 -19.96 10.36
N LEU A 609 16.30 -21.22 10.70
CA LEU A 609 14.95 -21.74 10.87
C LEU A 609 14.43 -21.65 12.32
N SER A 610 15.09 -20.93 13.21
CA SER A 610 14.72 -20.83 14.63
C SER A 610 13.30 -20.32 14.86
N PHE A 611 12.71 -19.60 13.90
CA PHE A 611 11.30 -19.17 13.93
C PHE A 611 10.30 -20.34 13.92
N LEU A 612 10.69 -21.55 13.50
CA LEU A 612 9.87 -22.77 13.54
C LEU A 612 9.70 -23.33 14.96
N GLY A 613 10.55 -22.92 15.91
CA GLY A 613 10.54 -23.46 17.27
C GLY A 613 11.13 -24.90 17.35
N GLU A 614 10.58 -25.72 18.23
CA GLU A 614 11.10 -27.08 18.48
C GLU A 614 10.48 -28.18 17.59
N ASP A 615 9.47 -27.85 16.81
CA ASP A 615 8.72 -28.78 15.98
C ASP A 615 9.48 -29.19 14.70
N ASN A 616 9.11 -30.35 14.15
CA ASN A 616 9.58 -30.79 12.84
C ASN A 616 8.58 -30.39 11.75
N TYR A 617 9.12 -30.08 10.58
CA TYR A 617 8.34 -29.65 9.41
C TYR A 617 8.77 -30.38 8.15
N THR A 618 7.82 -30.61 7.25
CA THR A 618 8.13 -30.90 5.84
C THR A 618 8.15 -29.58 5.08
N ALA A 619 9.31 -29.24 4.53
CA ALA A 619 9.49 -28.08 3.66
C ALA A 619 9.33 -28.50 2.19
N ASP A 620 8.38 -27.88 1.49
CA ASP A 620 8.09 -28.00 0.07
C ASP A 620 8.62 -26.74 -0.61
N ILE A 621 9.72 -26.84 -1.37
CA ILE A 621 10.59 -25.71 -1.73
C ILE A 621 10.73 -25.58 -3.23
N PHE A 622 10.52 -24.36 -3.75
CA PHE A 622 10.93 -23.92 -5.07
C PHE A 622 12.13 -22.97 -4.96
N ALA A 623 13.15 -23.24 -5.71
CA ALA A 623 14.39 -22.45 -5.77
C ALA A 623 14.80 -22.25 -7.24
N ASP A 624 15.54 -21.18 -7.51
CA ASP A 624 16.15 -20.99 -8.83
C ASP A 624 16.98 -22.23 -9.23
N GLY A 625 16.84 -22.64 -10.49
CA GLY A 625 17.63 -23.72 -11.06
C GLY A 625 19.07 -23.30 -11.36
N VAL A 626 19.95 -24.26 -11.55
CA VAL A 626 21.38 -24.00 -11.81
C VAL A 626 21.64 -23.23 -13.11
N ASN A 627 20.66 -23.22 -14.03
CA ASN A 627 20.71 -22.49 -15.30
C ASN A 627 19.77 -21.28 -15.33
N ALA A 628 19.20 -20.85 -14.19
CA ALA A 628 18.24 -19.75 -14.13
C ALA A 628 18.81 -18.44 -14.74
N GLN A 629 20.12 -18.21 -14.64
CA GLN A 629 20.79 -17.05 -15.27
C GLN A 629 20.74 -17.07 -16.82
N LYS A 630 20.44 -18.21 -17.45
CA LYS A 630 20.30 -18.35 -18.90
C LYS A 630 18.85 -18.55 -19.32
N GLY A 631 18.09 -19.23 -18.48
CA GLY A 631 16.68 -19.53 -18.69
C GLY A 631 15.87 -19.16 -17.45
N ALA A 632 15.26 -17.98 -17.46
CA ALA A 632 14.54 -17.43 -16.30
C ALA A 632 13.43 -18.34 -15.74
N THR A 633 13.01 -19.35 -16.52
CA THR A 633 12.00 -20.35 -16.13
C THR A 633 12.59 -21.62 -15.51
N ASP A 634 13.94 -21.70 -15.40
CA ASP A 634 14.60 -22.86 -14.78
C ASP A 634 14.49 -22.80 -13.26
N TYR A 635 13.91 -23.84 -12.66
CA TYR A 635 13.75 -23.97 -11.22
C TYR A 635 13.99 -25.38 -10.74
N LYS A 636 14.22 -25.53 -9.45
CA LYS A 636 14.31 -26.81 -8.75
C LYS A 636 13.21 -26.89 -7.70
N HIS A 637 12.42 -27.97 -7.75
CA HIS A 637 11.41 -28.30 -6.75
C HIS A 637 11.91 -29.45 -5.86
N THR A 638 11.87 -29.26 -4.54
CA THR A 638 12.38 -30.24 -3.57
C THR A 638 11.50 -30.32 -2.34
N LYS A 639 11.48 -31.50 -1.70
CA LYS A 639 10.87 -31.70 -0.39
C LYS A 639 11.89 -32.27 0.57
N GLN A 640 11.94 -31.71 1.77
CA GLN A 640 12.86 -32.17 2.81
C GLN A 640 12.31 -31.96 4.21
N MET A 641 12.80 -32.76 5.16
CA MET A 641 12.51 -32.57 6.57
C MET A 641 13.43 -31.52 7.17
N VAL A 642 12.88 -30.64 7.98
CA VAL A 642 13.61 -29.58 8.69
C VAL A 642 13.03 -29.36 10.09
N SER A 643 13.81 -28.70 10.94
CA SER A 643 13.42 -28.26 12.28
C SER A 643 13.93 -26.86 12.57
N GLY A 644 13.50 -26.26 13.66
CA GLY A 644 14.01 -24.95 14.09
C GLY A 644 15.49 -24.93 14.51
N ARG A 645 16.18 -26.05 14.47
CA ARG A 645 17.64 -26.15 14.74
C ARG A 645 18.48 -26.11 13.45
N ASP A 646 17.82 -26.18 12.31
CA ASP A 646 18.48 -26.28 11.02
C ASP A 646 18.75 -24.90 10.43
N GLN A 647 19.75 -24.86 9.55
CA GLN A 647 20.04 -23.75 8.66
C GLN A 647 19.97 -24.22 7.23
N LEU A 648 19.28 -23.48 6.37
CA LEU A 648 19.21 -23.78 4.94
C LEU A 648 20.13 -22.86 4.16
N GLN A 649 20.91 -23.43 3.23
CA GLN A 649 21.62 -22.67 2.23
C GLN A 649 20.67 -22.34 1.09
N VAL A 650 20.49 -21.07 0.80
CA VAL A 650 19.58 -20.54 -0.21
C VAL A 650 20.40 -19.80 -1.24
N HIS A 651 20.37 -20.26 -2.48
CA HIS A 651 20.96 -19.58 -3.62
C HIS A 651 19.87 -18.80 -4.37
N LEU A 652 20.10 -17.53 -4.60
CA LEU A 652 19.28 -16.66 -5.45
C LEU A 652 20.10 -16.30 -6.69
N SER A 653 19.60 -16.62 -7.87
CA SER A 653 20.18 -16.19 -9.13
C SER A 653 20.00 -14.66 -9.31
N SER A 654 20.65 -14.09 -10.29
CA SER A 654 20.41 -12.69 -10.68
C SER A 654 18.93 -12.45 -10.99
N GLY A 655 18.27 -11.48 -10.35
CA GLY A 655 16.82 -11.29 -10.43
C GLY A 655 16.02 -12.50 -9.95
N GLY A 656 16.56 -13.23 -8.99
CA GLY A 656 16.08 -14.53 -8.59
C GLY A 656 15.24 -14.60 -7.33
N GLY A 657 14.77 -15.80 -7.05
CA GLY A 657 13.92 -16.07 -5.90
C GLY A 657 14.05 -17.48 -5.32
N TRP A 658 13.51 -17.60 -4.13
CA TRP A 658 13.35 -18.85 -3.40
C TRP A 658 12.06 -18.77 -2.58
N THR A 659 11.27 -19.86 -2.53
CA THR A 659 10.06 -19.90 -1.71
C THR A 659 9.77 -21.32 -1.22
N GLY A 660 9.19 -21.41 -0.01
CA GLY A 660 8.89 -22.70 0.60
C GLY A 660 7.64 -22.68 1.49
N ILE A 661 6.91 -23.80 1.49
CA ILE A 661 5.77 -24.07 2.38
C ILE A 661 6.21 -25.13 3.40
N PHE A 662 6.20 -24.75 4.67
CA PHE A 662 6.65 -25.58 5.78
C PHE A 662 5.44 -26.07 6.57
N ARG A 663 5.15 -27.36 6.48
CA ARG A 663 4.01 -27.99 7.17
C ARG A 663 4.48 -28.76 8.39
N LYS A 664 3.91 -28.42 9.54
CA LYS A 664 4.18 -29.12 10.80
C LYS A 664 3.80 -30.59 10.68
N GLN A 665 4.66 -31.46 11.20
CA GLN A 665 4.46 -32.92 11.24
C GLN A 665 3.57 -33.34 12.40
#